data_60e9b5885c2cd21e1a7b6fbf9f818560
#
_entry.id   60e9b5885c2cd21e1a7b6fbf9f818560
#
_cell.length_a   1.000
_cell.length_b   1.000
_cell.length_c   1.000
_cell.angle_alpha   90.00
_cell.angle_beta   90.00
_cell.angle_gamma   90.00
#
_symmetry.space_group_name_H-M   'P 1'
#
loop_
_entity.id
_entity.type
_entity.pdbx_description
1 polymer ?
#
loop_
_entity_poly.entity_id
_entity_poly.type
_entity_poly.pdbx_seq_one_letter_code
_entity_poly.pdbx_strand_id
1 'polypeptide(L)'
;MSETENTSPEQQETQVPDKRRSCKIFLAKAAFTLGTLAVFYGGYLDWQIRSKMDGQIWRLPAEVYSRLESVKLSDNLSFDEVIQILLDNEYRQTTMIAAPGDFKLEEDTIVLLRRAFPYPDKPEPQRVLRLRFTDNKLSRIEDLVNVKAVDEFRLAPKLIAMLESDNEDRLAIPLQQYPRLLIDALLLTEDRRFYEHNGINPVGIVRAMIANIKAGQTVQGGSTLTQQLVKNLFLSSERSITRKANEALMSLVLDWRYDKNRILETYLNEIYLGQNGDIQIHGFALASQFYFGRSIREISLDQIALLVGMVKGPSLYNPWRNPQYALDRRNVVLKLMLDHQMIGDELYEMLSKRPLGVQAKGQISRKYPAFIQTLQADLRRQLGENKTSALLGARIFSTMDLKQQEQAENAVVNTVNQLQVQTKNPHLEGAMIVADYHLGEIRAVVGGLQTEYAGFNRALMSKRQIGSLVKPSIYLTALMNPEQFRLNTPIQNQPITIHIKGSQPWQPRNYDRKYSGSVMLMDALARSLNIPTVNIGMKVGLSKVIDTQKAMGWDNVAIPKVPATLLGSYSISPYDVTKLYQTIANQGGKIELSTIQSIADRQGNIIYEHNTVPDQVVPREAAYQTLYAMQQTVERGTARSLQNDYADLRLAGKTGTTNDARDTWFVGIDGKNVSTIWLGRDDNGETKLTGASGALQIYKDYLNRVVIEKLKLGQPSTIKWVGINAYGSWSCGSSRTIPVWINKDQNFCASAPTTSTATATAAQTTQSPQPEQPESAKQESVWDVLDNKAPVEEAAPAQ
;
A
#
# COMPACT_ATOMS: atom_id res chain seq x y z
N MET A 1 49.93 119.75 10.74
CA MET A 1 48.78 119.57 9.86
C MET A 1 48.85 118.15 9.51
N SER A 2 47.98 117.30 9.93
CA SER A 2 46.60 117.31 10.50
C SER A 2 46.18 115.92 10.84
N GLU A 3 45.48 115.93 11.86
CA GLU A 3 44.34 115.05 12.22
C GLU A 3 44.50 113.54 12.18
N THR A 4 44.51 113.09 13.39
CA THR A 4 44.33 111.69 13.79
C THR A 4 42.82 111.40 14.03
N GLU A 5 42.26 110.50 13.29
CA GLU A 5 40.99 109.97 13.64
C GLU A 5 41.09 108.66 14.45
N ASN A 6 40.48 108.69 15.54
CA ASN A 6 40.41 107.71 16.59
C ASN A 6 39.20 106.77 16.26
N THR A 7 39.41 105.50 15.99
CA THR A 7 38.27 104.52 15.84
C THR A 7 38.44 103.45 16.96
N SER A 8 37.44 103.43 17.81
CA SER A 8 37.25 102.41 18.94
C SER A 8 36.96 101.01 18.40
N PRO A 9 37.40 99.94 19.05
CA PRO A 9 37.13 98.56 18.65
C PRO A 9 35.71 98.17 19.14
N GLU A 10 34.91 97.67 18.14
CA GLU A 10 33.63 97.04 18.40
C GLU A 10 33.81 95.72 19.15
N GLN A 11 33.12 95.60 20.29
CA GLN A 11 33.00 94.37 21.09
C GLN A 11 32.09 93.35 20.36
N GLN A 12 32.69 92.28 19.77
CA GLN A 12 31.89 91.07 19.37
C GLN A 12 31.42 90.37 20.62
N GLU A 13 30.10 90.43 20.86
CA GLU A 13 29.43 89.59 21.82
C GLU A 13 29.42 88.13 21.28
N THR A 14 30.22 87.25 21.84
CA THR A 14 30.16 85.81 21.61
C THR A 14 28.92 85.30 22.28
N GLN A 15 27.87 85.04 21.46
CA GLN A 15 26.66 84.31 21.92
C GLN A 15 27.08 82.91 22.36
N VAL A 16 27.05 82.59 23.62
CA VAL A 16 27.21 81.27 24.20
C VAL A 16 25.99 80.48 23.80
N PRO A 17 26.10 79.36 23.01
CA PRO A 17 24.95 78.60 22.59
C PRO A 17 24.19 77.95 23.80
N ASP A 18 22.89 78.21 23.88
CA ASP A 18 22.04 77.70 24.96
C ASP A 18 22.03 76.16 24.92
N LYS A 19 22.82 75.51 25.77
CA LYS A 19 23.02 74.07 25.89
C LYS A 19 21.70 73.30 26.00
N ARG A 20 20.63 73.93 26.58
CA ARG A 20 19.28 73.34 26.70
C ARG A 20 18.57 73.24 25.33
N ARG A 21 18.73 74.21 24.43
CA ARG A 21 18.17 74.26 23.08
C ARG A 21 18.87 73.28 22.16
N SER A 22 20.20 73.12 22.25
CA SER A 22 21.01 72.18 21.51
C SER A 22 20.66 70.71 21.94
N CYS A 23 20.49 70.46 23.22
CA CYS A 23 20.08 69.14 23.74
C CYS A 23 18.67 68.73 23.27
N LYS A 24 17.71 69.68 23.26
CA LYS A 24 16.36 69.42 22.73
C LYS A 24 16.35 69.09 21.23
N ILE A 25 17.15 69.80 20.42
CA ILE A 25 17.31 69.54 18.98
C ILE A 25 18.00 68.20 18.73
N PHE A 26 19.01 67.86 19.55
CA PHE A 26 19.66 66.54 19.47
C PHE A 26 18.72 65.42 19.81
N LEU A 27 17.95 65.55 20.91
CA LEU A 27 16.92 64.57 21.29
C LEU A 27 15.80 64.45 20.25
N ALA A 28 15.37 65.58 19.62
CA ALA A 28 14.38 65.55 18.55
C ALA A 28 14.92 64.85 17.28
N LYS A 29 16.19 65.09 16.90
CA LYS A 29 16.85 64.41 15.77
C LYS A 29 17.05 62.91 16.08
N ALA A 30 17.49 62.61 17.29
CA ALA A 30 17.63 61.18 17.72
C ALA A 30 16.31 60.48 17.73
N ALA A 31 15.24 61.11 18.25
CA ALA A 31 13.87 60.55 18.23
C ALA A 31 13.34 60.37 16.80
N PHE A 32 13.60 61.34 15.90
CA PHE A 32 13.23 61.23 14.48
C PHE A 32 14.00 60.11 13.78
N THR A 33 15.29 60.00 13.99
CA THR A 33 16.13 58.94 13.43
C THR A 33 15.69 57.56 13.94
N LEU A 34 15.45 57.41 15.26
CA LEU A 34 14.95 56.17 15.85
C LEU A 34 13.55 55.84 15.32
N GLY A 35 12.68 56.84 15.17
CA GLY A 35 11.33 56.65 14.58
C GLY A 35 11.43 56.16 13.13
N THR A 36 12.31 56.77 12.33
CA THR A 36 12.55 56.38 10.93
C THR A 36 13.07 54.93 10.85
N LEU A 37 14.07 54.58 11.70
CA LEU A 37 14.62 53.22 11.77
C LEU A 37 13.54 52.23 12.21
N ALA A 38 12.69 52.59 13.17
CA ALA A 38 11.57 51.74 13.61
C ALA A 38 10.55 51.49 12.49
N VAL A 39 10.25 52.47 11.66
CA VAL A 39 9.35 52.35 10.50
C VAL A 39 9.96 51.40 9.46
N PHE A 40 11.25 51.59 9.13
CA PHE A 40 11.94 50.71 8.18
C PHE A 40 12.02 49.28 8.73
N TYR A 41 12.32 49.09 9.97
CA TYR A 41 12.36 47.79 10.63
C TYR A 41 10.98 47.13 10.69
N GLY A 42 9.95 47.91 11.03
CA GLY A 42 8.56 47.43 10.97
C GLY A 42 8.16 47.00 9.57
N GLY A 43 8.53 47.76 8.55
CA GLY A 43 8.33 47.40 7.14
C GLY A 43 9.05 46.10 6.74
N TYR A 44 10.29 45.91 7.20
CA TYR A 44 11.03 44.67 7.02
C TYR A 44 10.34 43.48 7.68
N LEU A 45 9.86 43.64 8.92
CA LEU A 45 9.11 42.58 9.61
C LEU A 45 7.77 42.24 8.92
N ASP A 46 7.05 43.27 8.45
CA ASP A 46 5.82 43.08 7.66
C ASP A 46 6.10 42.31 6.37
N TRP A 47 7.17 42.69 5.64
CA TRP A 47 7.58 41.98 4.44
C TRP A 47 7.92 40.51 4.74
N GLN A 48 8.67 40.20 5.80
CA GLN A 48 9.04 38.87 6.21
C GLN A 48 7.81 38.03 6.57
N ILE A 49 6.86 38.61 7.30
CA ILE A 49 5.61 37.96 7.69
C ILE A 49 4.77 37.65 6.46
N ARG A 50 4.57 38.65 5.59
CA ARG A 50 3.78 38.47 4.36
C ARG A 50 4.37 37.43 3.41
N SER A 51 5.67 37.49 3.19
CA SER A 51 6.31 36.55 2.29
C SER A 51 6.11 35.10 2.71
N LYS A 52 5.95 34.84 4.01
CA LYS A 52 5.69 33.49 4.55
C LYS A 52 4.20 33.20 4.65
N MET A 53 3.38 34.10 5.17
CA MET A 53 1.95 33.89 5.45
C MET A 53 1.06 33.93 4.20
N ASP A 54 1.41 34.75 3.20
CA ASP A 54 0.68 34.86 1.93
C ASP A 54 1.24 33.90 0.88
N GLY A 55 2.47 33.40 1.07
CA GLY A 55 3.11 32.37 0.25
C GLY A 55 2.80 30.94 0.70
N GLN A 56 3.65 30.02 0.30
CA GLN A 56 3.60 28.65 0.84
C GLN A 56 4.19 28.64 2.26
N ILE A 57 3.32 28.67 3.27
CA ILE A 57 3.75 28.60 4.68
C ILE A 57 4.58 27.35 4.92
N TRP A 58 4.14 26.20 4.34
CA TRP A 58 4.79 24.90 4.46
C TRP A 58 4.93 24.25 3.07
N ARG A 59 5.98 23.48 2.91
CA ARG A 59 6.03 22.44 1.87
C ARG A 59 5.27 21.24 2.41
N LEU A 60 4.01 21.13 2.05
CA LEU A 60 3.19 20.01 2.50
C LEU A 60 3.64 18.73 1.78
N PRO A 61 3.88 17.63 2.49
CA PRO A 61 4.14 16.35 1.86
C PRO A 61 2.93 15.89 1.05
N ALA A 62 3.15 14.98 0.09
CA ALA A 62 2.04 14.29 -0.54
C ALA A 62 1.47 13.25 0.42
N GLU A 63 0.16 13.25 0.58
CA GLU A 63 -0.58 12.31 1.42
C GLU A 63 -0.89 11.05 0.62
N VAL A 64 -0.45 9.87 1.08
CA VAL A 64 -0.76 8.59 0.45
C VAL A 64 -1.82 7.88 1.27
N TYR A 65 -2.93 7.60 0.62
CA TYR A 65 -4.06 6.89 1.20
C TYR A 65 -4.14 5.45 0.68
N SER A 66 -4.79 4.54 1.45
CA SER A 66 -5.20 3.23 0.97
C SER A 66 -6.17 3.37 -0.22
N ARG A 67 -6.55 2.24 -0.82
CA ARG A 67 -7.54 2.24 -1.91
C ARG A 67 -8.86 2.89 -1.48
N LEU A 68 -9.52 3.52 -2.46
CA LEU A 68 -10.90 3.96 -2.29
C LEU A 68 -11.82 2.74 -2.31
N GLU A 69 -12.58 2.57 -1.24
CA GLU A 69 -13.49 1.44 -1.08
C GLU A 69 -14.94 1.91 -1.01
N SER A 70 -15.83 1.20 -1.67
CA SER A 70 -17.27 1.44 -1.63
C SER A 70 -18.01 0.15 -1.31
N VAL A 71 -19.14 0.30 -0.62
CA VAL A 71 -20.11 -0.77 -0.36
C VAL A 71 -21.33 -0.49 -1.25
N LYS A 72 -21.66 -1.42 -2.14
CA LYS A 72 -22.74 -1.29 -3.12
C LYS A 72 -23.78 -2.37 -2.91
N LEU A 73 -25.03 -2.06 -3.20
CA LEU A 73 -26.11 -3.06 -3.21
C LEU A 73 -25.87 -4.19 -4.22
N SER A 74 -25.21 -3.85 -5.36
CA SER A 74 -24.87 -4.81 -6.40
C SER A 74 -23.89 -5.90 -5.95
N ASP A 75 -23.12 -5.65 -4.90
CA ASP A 75 -22.06 -6.55 -4.45
C ASP A 75 -22.62 -7.77 -3.68
N ASN A 76 -23.93 -7.77 -3.34
CA ASN A 76 -24.63 -8.85 -2.63
C ASN A 76 -23.92 -9.31 -1.34
N LEU A 77 -23.29 -8.39 -0.62
CA LEU A 77 -22.49 -8.65 0.57
C LEU A 77 -23.38 -9.20 1.70
N SER A 78 -22.87 -10.18 2.43
CA SER A 78 -23.48 -10.68 3.64
C SER A 78 -23.28 -9.73 4.82
N PHE A 79 -24.05 -9.96 5.90
CA PHE A 79 -23.96 -9.18 7.14
C PHE A 79 -22.53 -9.21 7.73
N ASP A 80 -21.93 -10.38 7.82
CA ASP A 80 -20.57 -10.56 8.34
C ASP A 80 -19.51 -9.94 7.44
N GLU A 81 -19.67 -10.00 6.11
CA GLU A 81 -18.74 -9.35 5.17
C GLU A 81 -18.74 -7.84 5.33
N VAL A 82 -19.91 -7.22 5.50
CA VAL A 82 -19.99 -5.77 5.75
C VAL A 82 -19.37 -5.40 7.09
N ILE A 83 -19.62 -6.17 8.16
CA ILE A 83 -18.95 -5.96 9.45
C ILE A 83 -17.43 -6.01 9.27
N GLN A 84 -16.95 -7.01 8.54
CA GLN A 84 -15.51 -7.16 8.33
C GLN A 84 -14.93 -5.99 7.53
N ILE A 85 -15.61 -5.53 6.47
CA ILE A 85 -15.22 -4.33 5.71
C ILE A 85 -15.15 -3.10 6.62
N LEU A 86 -16.12 -2.91 7.50
CA LEU A 86 -16.12 -1.80 8.44
C LEU A 86 -14.95 -1.89 9.43
N LEU A 87 -14.68 -3.07 9.99
CA LEU A 87 -13.57 -3.30 10.92
C LEU A 87 -12.21 -3.11 10.22
N ASP A 88 -12.04 -3.62 9.00
CA ASP A 88 -10.82 -3.47 8.20
C ASP A 88 -10.53 -1.98 7.88
N ASN A 89 -11.59 -1.16 7.77
CA ASN A 89 -11.51 0.30 7.63
C ASN A 89 -11.52 1.05 8.98
N GLU A 90 -11.19 0.33 10.07
CA GLU A 90 -11.07 0.90 11.42
C GLU A 90 -12.34 1.58 11.95
N TYR A 91 -13.52 1.11 11.49
CA TYR A 91 -14.77 1.44 12.15
C TYR A 91 -14.89 0.66 13.47
N ARG A 92 -15.56 1.25 14.45
CA ARG A 92 -15.66 0.72 15.81
C ARG A 92 -17.08 0.24 16.09
N GLN A 93 -17.21 -1.00 16.47
CA GLN A 93 -18.49 -1.50 16.97
C GLN A 93 -18.76 -0.91 18.37
N THR A 94 -19.91 -0.29 18.55
CA THR A 94 -20.33 0.37 19.79
C THR A 94 -21.79 0.06 20.11
N THR A 95 -22.19 0.27 21.35
CA THR A 95 -23.58 0.20 21.76
C THR A 95 -24.34 1.50 21.45
N MET A 96 -23.61 2.65 21.38
CA MET A 96 -24.15 3.97 21.08
C MET A 96 -23.19 4.69 20.13
N ILE A 97 -23.71 5.16 19.00
CA ILE A 97 -22.96 5.93 18.02
C ILE A 97 -22.70 7.33 18.58
N ALA A 98 -21.43 7.66 18.80
CA ALA A 98 -21.02 8.93 19.39
C ALA A 98 -20.08 9.74 18.49
N ALA A 99 -19.28 9.07 17.62
CA ALA A 99 -18.28 9.73 16.80
C ALA A 99 -18.25 9.14 15.38
N PRO A 100 -17.77 9.89 14.37
CA PRO A 100 -17.54 9.34 13.04
C PRO A 100 -16.65 8.08 13.10
N GLY A 101 -17.03 7.07 12.34
CA GLY A 101 -16.37 5.75 12.40
C GLY A 101 -16.96 4.80 13.44
N ASP A 102 -18.01 5.17 14.14
CA ASP A 102 -18.75 4.22 14.98
C ASP A 102 -19.83 3.51 14.19
N PHE A 103 -20.06 2.22 14.49
CA PHE A 103 -21.21 1.47 14.02
C PHE A 103 -21.83 0.64 15.13
N LYS A 104 -23.13 0.40 15.02
CA LYS A 104 -23.93 -0.39 15.94
C LYS A 104 -24.60 -1.52 15.17
N LEU A 105 -24.63 -2.72 15.77
CA LEU A 105 -25.37 -3.87 15.27
C LEU A 105 -26.76 -3.90 15.91
N GLU A 106 -27.78 -4.12 15.09
CA GLU A 106 -29.17 -4.44 15.45
C GLU A 106 -29.51 -5.70 14.64
N GLU A 107 -30.42 -6.55 15.08
CA GLU A 107 -30.72 -7.87 14.48
C GLU A 107 -30.27 -8.05 13.00
N ASP A 108 -31.04 -7.55 12.03
CA ASP A 108 -30.71 -7.60 10.59
C ASP A 108 -30.27 -6.23 10.03
N THR A 109 -29.70 -5.38 10.89
CA THR A 109 -29.39 -4.00 10.52
C THR A 109 -28.06 -3.55 11.11
N ILE A 110 -27.28 -2.83 10.32
CA ILE A 110 -26.09 -2.12 10.77
C ILE A 110 -26.39 -0.61 10.67
N VAL A 111 -26.19 0.12 11.75
CA VAL A 111 -26.24 1.58 11.74
C VAL A 111 -24.84 2.11 11.95
N LEU A 112 -24.38 3.02 11.08
CA LEU A 112 -23.05 3.58 11.16
C LEU A 112 -23.03 5.09 10.97
N LEU A 113 -22.10 5.77 11.63
CA LEU A 113 -21.77 7.16 11.34
C LEU A 113 -20.55 7.21 10.41
N ARG A 114 -20.82 7.34 9.11
CA ARG A 114 -19.80 7.40 8.07
C ARG A 114 -18.95 8.66 8.22
N ARG A 115 -17.63 8.50 8.10
CA ARG A 115 -16.67 9.62 8.14
C ARG A 115 -16.86 10.55 6.94
N ALA A 116 -16.70 11.86 7.17
CA ALA A 116 -16.54 12.81 6.07
C ALA A 116 -15.17 12.62 5.40
N PHE A 117 -15.11 12.72 4.08
CA PHE A 117 -13.86 12.67 3.35
C PHE A 117 -13.91 13.51 2.06
N PRO A 118 -12.82 14.23 1.71
CA PRO A 118 -12.72 14.99 0.46
C PRO A 118 -12.24 14.08 -0.67
N TYR A 119 -13.16 13.25 -1.22
CA TYR A 119 -12.85 12.36 -2.35
C TYR A 119 -12.41 13.15 -3.58
N PRO A 120 -11.69 12.51 -4.55
CA PRO A 120 -11.18 13.21 -5.73
C PRO A 120 -12.27 13.87 -6.58
N ASP A 121 -13.42 13.20 -6.74
CA ASP A 121 -14.55 13.66 -7.54
C ASP A 121 -15.41 14.72 -6.83
N LYS A 122 -15.64 14.54 -5.52
CA LYS A 122 -16.42 15.48 -4.69
C LYS A 122 -16.19 15.23 -3.20
N PRO A 123 -16.18 16.27 -2.36
CA PRO A 123 -16.18 16.10 -0.92
C PRO A 123 -17.52 15.48 -0.47
N GLU A 124 -17.46 14.51 0.43
CA GLU A 124 -18.65 13.95 1.05
C GLU A 124 -18.69 14.23 2.56
N PRO A 125 -19.80 14.79 3.08
CA PRO A 125 -19.97 15.05 4.51
C PRO A 125 -20.15 13.73 5.27
N GLN A 126 -20.03 13.79 6.59
CA GLN A 126 -20.42 12.67 7.44
C GLN A 126 -21.92 12.38 7.27
N ARG A 127 -22.31 11.09 7.38
CA ARG A 127 -23.69 10.64 7.23
C ARG A 127 -23.98 9.52 8.20
N VAL A 128 -25.21 9.51 8.73
CA VAL A 128 -25.73 8.36 9.47
C VAL A 128 -26.40 7.44 8.45
N LEU A 129 -25.85 6.26 8.27
CA LEU A 129 -26.36 5.26 7.33
C LEU A 129 -26.95 4.08 8.10
N ARG A 130 -28.06 3.53 7.58
CA ARG A 130 -28.64 2.28 8.01
C ARG A 130 -28.57 1.27 6.87
N LEU A 131 -27.96 0.13 7.12
CA LEU A 131 -27.82 -0.99 6.20
C LEU A 131 -28.78 -2.08 6.63
N ARG A 132 -29.71 -2.49 5.77
CA ARG A 132 -30.66 -3.57 6.04
C ARG A 132 -30.28 -4.82 5.27
N PHE A 133 -30.43 -5.95 5.91
CA PHE A 133 -30.13 -7.24 5.32
C PHE A 133 -31.42 -8.08 5.23
N THR A 134 -31.56 -8.83 4.14
CA THR A 134 -32.65 -9.80 3.91
C THR A 134 -31.99 -11.08 3.44
N ASP A 135 -32.31 -12.19 4.05
CA ASP A 135 -31.68 -13.50 3.77
C ASP A 135 -30.13 -13.44 3.82
N ASN A 136 -29.60 -12.73 4.82
CA ASN A 136 -28.17 -12.49 5.03
C ASN A 136 -27.48 -11.73 3.86
N LYS A 137 -28.23 -10.96 3.06
CA LYS A 137 -27.68 -10.14 1.97
C LYS A 137 -28.08 -8.69 2.14
N LEU A 138 -27.15 -7.77 1.85
CA LEU A 138 -27.41 -6.33 1.86
C LEU A 138 -28.49 -6.00 0.84
N SER A 139 -29.65 -5.58 1.34
CA SER A 139 -30.85 -5.32 0.54
C SER A 139 -31.19 -3.85 0.41
N ARG A 140 -30.75 -3.01 1.37
CA ARG A 140 -31.06 -1.58 1.36
C ARG A 140 -30.04 -0.76 2.14
N ILE A 141 -29.70 0.40 1.61
CA ILE A 141 -28.87 1.41 2.28
C ILE A 141 -29.71 2.70 2.42
N GLU A 142 -29.87 3.20 3.62
CA GLU A 142 -30.66 4.40 3.94
C GLU A 142 -29.78 5.48 4.55
N ASP A 143 -29.79 6.69 3.99
CA ASP A 143 -29.24 7.89 4.63
C ASP A 143 -30.29 8.45 5.58
N LEU A 144 -30.05 8.32 6.87
CA LEU A 144 -31.02 8.72 7.92
C LEU A 144 -31.12 10.25 8.10
N VAL A 145 -30.11 11.00 7.65
CA VAL A 145 -30.11 12.46 7.74
C VAL A 145 -30.95 13.05 6.59
N ASN A 146 -30.75 12.55 5.38
CA ASN A 146 -31.46 13.04 4.19
C ASN A 146 -32.73 12.24 3.89
N VAL A 147 -33.06 11.24 4.70
CA VAL A 147 -34.26 10.37 4.61
C VAL A 147 -34.42 9.80 3.18
N LYS A 148 -33.34 9.26 2.63
CA LYS A 148 -33.36 8.72 1.27
C LYS A 148 -32.56 7.41 1.17
N ALA A 149 -33.01 6.51 0.27
CA ALA A 149 -32.23 5.34 -0.11
C ALA A 149 -31.08 5.74 -1.05
N VAL A 150 -29.96 5.04 -0.93
CA VAL A 150 -28.78 5.18 -1.80
C VAL A 150 -28.33 3.77 -2.24
N ASP A 151 -27.72 3.68 -3.42
CA ASP A 151 -27.28 2.39 -3.97
C ASP A 151 -25.86 2.02 -3.51
N GLU A 152 -25.09 3.03 -3.06
CA GLU A 152 -23.73 2.85 -2.57
C GLU A 152 -23.34 3.90 -1.53
N PHE A 153 -22.33 3.59 -0.75
CA PHE A 153 -21.58 4.57 0.05
C PHE A 153 -20.09 4.24 0.03
N ARG A 154 -19.27 5.27 0.16
CA ARG A 154 -17.81 5.16 0.18
C ARG A 154 -17.28 5.22 1.60
N LEU A 155 -16.24 4.44 1.88
CA LEU A 155 -15.48 4.48 3.12
C LEU A 155 -14.30 5.44 2.99
N ALA A 156 -14.04 6.22 4.02
CA ALA A 156 -12.87 7.11 4.03
C ALA A 156 -11.59 6.26 4.04
N PRO A 157 -10.68 6.43 3.06
CA PRO A 157 -9.47 5.65 2.99
C PRO A 157 -8.51 6.03 4.12
N LYS A 158 -7.65 5.10 4.51
CA LYS A 158 -6.66 5.31 5.56
C LYS A 158 -5.43 6.02 5.03
N LEU A 159 -4.91 7.02 5.76
CA LEU A 159 -3.60 7.61 5.49
C LEU A 159 -2.51 6.58 5.84
N ILE A 160 -1.70 6.16 4.86
CA ILE A 160 -0.68 5.11 5.00
C ILE A 160 0.75 5.64 4.96
N ALA A 161 0.97 6.77 4.30
CA ALA A 161 2.29 7.40 4.23
C ALA A 161 2.19 8.89 3.87
N MET A 162 3.27 9.60 4.12
CA MET A 162 3.54 10.94 3.59
C MET A 162 4.83 10.90 2.78
N LEU A 163 4.84 11.51 1.59
CA LEU A 163 6.00 11.54 0.69
C LEU A 163 6.57 12.93 0.60
N GLU A 164 7.90 13.03 0.49
CA GLU A 164 8.64 14.28 0.25
C GLU A 164 8.54 15.31 1.40
N SER A 165 8.69 14.88 2.66
CA SER A 165 8.82 15.81 3.78
C SER A 165 10.28 16.17 4.06
N ASP A 166 10.56 17.46 4.29
CA ASP A 166 11.87 17.99 4.72
C ASP A 166 12.09 17.71 6.24
N ASN A 167 12.01 16.44 6.68
CA ASN A 167 12.06 16.02 8.09
C ASN A 167 10.94 16.56 9.00
N GLU A 168 9.92 17.18 8.43
CA GLU A 168 8.74 17.68 9.13
C GLU A 168 7.47 17.14 8.44
N ASP A 169 6.74 16.25 9.12
CA ASP A 169 5.44 15.80 8.65
C ASP A 169 4.33 16.70 9.20
N ARG A 170 3.37 17.03 8.34
CA ARG A 170 2.25 17.91 8.67
C ARG A 170 1.02 17.57 7.84
N LEU A 171 -0.10 17.40 8.53
CA LEU A 171 -1.42 17.27 7.92
C LEU A 171 -2.17 18.58 8.15
N ALA A 172 -2.13 19.48 7.18
CA ALA A 172 -2.78 20.81 7.32
C ALA A 172 -4.27 20.70 6.96
N ILE A 173 -5.11 21.07 7.93
CA ILE A 173 -6.56 21.11 7.75
C ILE A 173 -7.11 22.51 8.06
N PRO A 174 -8.25 22.92 7.44
CA PRO A 174 -8.92 24.19 7.75
C PRO A 174 -9.43 24.26 9.20
N LEU A 175 -9.51 25.46 9.76
CA LEU A 175 -9.97 25.71 11.14
C LEU A 175 -11.31 25.05 11.45
N GLN A 176 -12.26 25.07 10.49
CA GLN A 176 -13.60 24.50 10.62
C GLN A 176 -13.59 22.97 10.78
N GLN A 177 -12.48 22.33 10.47
CA GLN A 177 -12.31 20.90 10.63
C GLN A 177 -11.81 20.50 12.02
N TYR A 178 -11.34 21.44 12.82
CA TYR A 178 -10.95 21.18 14.19
C TYR A 178 -12.16 21.10 15.13
N PRO A 179 -12.22 20.13 16.07
CA PRO A 179 -13.27 20.10 17.09
C PRO A 179 -13.29 21.39 17.91
N ARG A 180 -14.48 21.94 18.13
CA ARG A 180 -14.65 23.17 18.93
C ARG A 180 -14.06 23.01 20.34
N LEU A 181 -14.28 21.86 20.98
CA LEU A 181 -13.73 21.54 22.30
C LEU A 181 -12.20 21.56 22.35
N LEU A 182 -11.51 21.20 21.25
CA LEU A 182 -10.05 21.30 21.20
C LEU A 182 -9.61 22.77 21.20
N ILE A 183 -10.25 23.59 20.39
CA ILE A 183 -9.96 25.03 20.32
C ILE A 183 -10.19 25.67 21.70
N ASP A 184 -11.34 25.43 22.31
CA ASP A 184 -11.70 26.01 23.59
C ASP A 184 -10.75 25.53 24.72
N ALA A 185 -10.38 24.22 24.73
CA ALA A 185 -9.40 23.69 25.69
C ALA A 185 -8.00 24.29 25.49
N LEU A 186 -7.57 24.47 24.25
CA LEU A 186 -6.30 25.10 23.92
C LEU A 186 -6.25 26.55 24.38
N LEU A 187 -7.27 27.35 24.03
CA LEU A 187 -7.36 28.75 24.42
C LEU A 187 -7.43 28.89 25.94
N LEU A 188 -8.22 28.06 26.60
CA LEU A 188 -8.33 28.04 28.06
C LEU A 188 -6.97 27.77 28.74
N THR A 189 -6.17 26.86 28.15
CA THR A 189 -4.91 26.40 28.72
C THR A 189 -3.77 27.36 28.44
N GLU A 190 -3.65 27.84 27.19
CA GLU A 190 -2.47 28.58 26.71
C GLU A 190 -2.71 30.10 26.64
N ASP A 191 -3.89 30.55 26.19
CA ASP A 191 -4.15 31.98 25.94
C ASP A 191 -5.65 32.34 26.02
N ARG A 192 -6.20 32.46 27.24
CA ARG A 192 -7.65 32.71 27.46
C ARG A 192 -8.20 33.97 26.82
N ARG A 193 -7.33 34.96 26.59
CA ARG A 193 -7.70 36.26 26.02
C ARG A 193 -7.24 36.42 24.59
N PHE A 194 -7.04 35.31 23.88
CA PHE A 194 -6.52 35.28 22.50
C PHE A 194 -7.29 36.24 21.57
N TYR A 195 -8.59 36.28 21.64
CA TYR A 195 -9.43 37.13 20.80
C TYR A 195 -9.51 38.61 21.26
N GLU A 196 -9.00 38.94 22.48
CA GLU A 196 -9.10 40.26 23.09
C GLU A 196 -7.84 41.13 22.92
N HIS A 197 -6.66 40.48 22.83
CA HIS A 197 -5.39 41.23 22.74
C HIS A 197 -4.87 41.30 21.30
N ASN A 198 -3.99 42.26 21.02
CA ASN A 198 -3.36 42.50 19.70
C ASN A 198 -1.98 41.86 19.64
N GLY A 199 -1.89 40.52 19.61
CA GLY A 199 -0.62 39.75 19.47
C GLY A 199 0.15 39.56 20.77
N ILE A 200 0.14 40.51 21.73
CA ILE A 200 0.77 40.41 23.06
C ILE A 200 -0.27 40.67 24.14
N ASN A 201 -0.07 40.08 25.33
CA ASN A 201 -0.91 40.30 26.49
C ASN A 201 -0.09 40.89 27.64
N PRO A 202 0.02 42.23 27.74
CA PRO A 202 0.80 42.90 28.81
C PRO A 202 0.33 42.54 30.22
N VAL A 203 -0.99 42.46 30.44
CA VAL A 203 -1.58 42.07 31.72
C VAL A 203 -1.21 40.63 32.10
N GLY A 204 -1.23 39.72 31.11
CA GLY A 204 -0.79 38.35 31.28
C GLY A 204 0.70 38.24 31.66
N ILE A 205 1.56 39.05 31.00
CA ILE A 205 3.00 39.11 31.31
C ILE A 205 3.25 39.55 32.75
N VAL A 206 2.60 40.65 33.16
CA VAL A 206 2.76 41.15 34.53
C VAL A 206 2.26 40.12 35.56
N ARG A 207 1.10 39.53 35.33
CA ARG A 207 0.54 38.48 36.20
C ARG A 207 1.49 37.26 36.31
N ALA A 208 2.03 36.80 35.19
CA ALA A 208 2.99 35.67 35.17
C ALA A 208 4.30 36.03 35.90
N MET A 209 4.80 37.25 35.74
CA MET A 209 5.96 37.77 36.46
C MET A 209 5.76 37.74 37.96
N ILE A 210 4.63 38.26 38.46
CA ILE A 210 4.29 38.24 39.88
C ILE A 210 4.15 36.80 40.42
N ALA A 211 3.49 35.90 39.66
CA ALA A 211 3.34 34.51 40.05
C ALA A 211 4.69 33.79 40.17
N ASN A 212 5.59 34.01 39.20
CA ASN A 212 6.92 33.38 39.15
C ASN A 212 7.82 33.94 40.28
N ILE A 213 7.78 35.22 40.56
CA ILE A 213 8.50 35.84 41.69
C ILE A 213 8.02 35.23 43.00
N LYS A 214 6.70 35.11 43.22
CA LYS A 214 6.13 34.53 44.45
C LYS A 214 6.49 33.06 44.63
N ALA A 215 6.59 32.30 43.54
CA ALA A 215 6.92 30.88 43.57
C ALA A 215 8.43 30.60 43.60
N GLY A 216 9.31 31.59 43.39
CA GLY A 216 10.74 31.42 43.26
C GLY A 216 11.20 30.62 42.05
N GLN A 217 10.27 30.26 41.15
CA GLN A 217 10.52 29.46 39.94
C GLN A 217 9.48 29.79 38.86
N THR A 218 9.75 29.40 37.62
CA THR A 218 8.83 29.63 36.50
C THR A 218 7.64 28.68 36.57
N VAL A 219 6.53 29.14 37.20
CA VAL A 219 5.29 28.38 37.34
C VAL A 219 4.25 28.78 36.30
N GLN A 220 4.29 30.03 35.76
CA GLN A 220 3.33 30.54 34.80
C GLN A 220 4.01 31.18 33.59
N GLY A 221 3.58 30.83 32.36
CA GLY A 221 3.98 31.50 31.11
C GLY A 221 3.11 32.73 30.85
N GLY A 222 3.71 33.77 30.28
CA GLY A 222 3.01 34.99 29.88
C GLY A 222 3.03 35.24 28.36
N SER A 223 3.45 34.25 27.54
CA SER A 223 3.46 34.38 26.07
C SER A 223 2.11 33.98 25.48
N THR A 224 1.63 34.73 24.50
CA THR A 224 0.39 34.46 23.75
C THR A 224 0.60 33.38 22.69
N LEU A 225 -0.50 32.82 22.15
CA LEU A 225 -0.45 31.91 21.00
C LEU A 225 0.18 32.59 19.77
N THR A 226 -0.10 33.89 19.53
CA THR A 226 0.53 34.67 18.46
C THR A 226 2.04 34.72 18.62
N GLN A 227 2.55 34.92 19.85
CA GLN A 227 3.99 34.90 20.15
C GLN A 227 4.60 33.52 19.95
N GLN A 228 3.90 32.45 20.36
CA GLN A 228 4.35 31.08 20.13
C GLN A 228 4.43 30.76 18.62
N LEU A 229 3.44 31.20 17.84
CA LEU A 229 3.44 31.02 16.39
C LEU A 229 4.60 31.75 15.73
N VAL A 230 4.80 33.03 16.07
CA VAL A 230 5.94 33.83 15.56
C VAL A 230 7.27 33.14 15.90
N LYS A 231 7.45 32.69 17.13
CA LYS A 231 8.64 31.96 17.53
C LYS A 231 8.89 30.73 16.65
N ASN A 232 7.85 29.94 16.38
CA ASN A 232 7.97 28.70 15.63
C ASN A 232 8.24 28.94 14.12
N LEU A 233 7.57 29.93 13.51
CA LEU A 233 7.66 30.18 12.07
C LEU A 233 8.85 31.02 11.63
N PHE A 234 9.30 31.98 12.48
CA PHE A 234 10.20 33.06 12.04
C PHE A 234 11.49 33.20 12.86
N LEU A 235 11.59 32.57 14.02
CA LEU A 235 12.71 32.79 14.93
C LEU A 235 13.47 31.51 15.24
N SER A 236 14.75 31.67 15.57
CA SER A 236 15.59 30.55 16.04
C SER A 236 15.22 30.08 17.45
N SER A 237 15.67 28.87 17.82
CA SER A 237 15.49 28.30 19.14
C SER A 237 16.34 28.95 20.23
N GLU A 238 17.29 29.83 19.87
CA GLU A 238 18.17 30.51 20.82
C GLU A 238 17.38 31.39 21.82
N ARG A 239 17.80 31.38 23.07
CA ARG A 239 17.19 32.20 24.14
C ARG A 239 17.95 33.48 24.34
N SER A 240 17.50 34.59 23.72
CA SER A 240 18.04 35.92 23.90
C SER A 240 16.96 36.97 24.13
N ILE A 241 17.28 38.08 24.79
CA ILE A 241 16.36 39.19 24.98
C ILE A 241 16.01 39.85 23.66
N THR A 242 16.95 39.98 22.74
CA THR A 242 16.73 40.52 21.38
C THR A 242 15.74 39.69 20.60
N ARG A 243 15.89 38.35 20.63
CA ARG A 243 14.91 37.41 20.03
C ARG A 243 13.53 37.63 20.64
N LYS A 244 13.41 37.76 21.97
CA LYS A 244 12.10 37.95 22.64
C LYS A 244 11.47 39.30 22.31
N ALA A 245 12.28 40.36 22.11
CA ALA A 245 11.79 41.65 21.61
C ALA A 245 11.27 41.53 20.17
N ASN A 246 12.00 40.86 19.29
CA ASN A 246 11.58 40.60 17.92
C ASN A 246 10.29 39.77 17.89
N GLU A 247 10.17 38.72 18.74
CA GLU A 247 8.95 37.93 18.89
C GLU A 247 7.75 38.81 19.21
N ALA A 248 7.92 39.74 20.16
CA ALA A 248 6.84 40.65 20.54
C ALA A 248 6.44 41.60 19.39
N LEU A 249 7.43 42.23 18.73
CA LEU A 249 7.19 43.13 17.60
C LEU A 249 6.55 42.43 16.42
N MET A 250 7.05 41.27 16.04
CA MET A 250 6.45 40.46 14.96
C MET A 250 5.04 39.99 15.32
N SER A 251 4.79 39.70 16.59
CA SER A 251 3.43 39.29 17.03
C SER A 251 2.43 40.44 16.92
N LEU A 252 2.84 41.69 17.18
CA LEU A 252 1.99 42.86 16.94
C LEU A 252 1.71 43.04 15.43
N VAL A 253 2.72 42.91 14.59
CA VAL A 253 2.58 43.04 13.13
C VAL A 253 1.72 41.92 12.57
N LEU A 254 1.91 40.66 13.01
CA LEU A 254 1.12 39.52 12.58
C LEU A 254 -0.36 39.68 12.92
N ASP A 255 -0.65 40.09 14.16
CA ASP A 255 -2.03 40.28 14.67
C ASP A 255 -2.75 41.48 14.03
N TRP A 256 -1.98 42.52 13.68
CA TRP A 256 -2.52 43.65 12.93
C TRP A 256 -2.86 43.30 11.48
N ARG A 257 -2.07 42.38 10.87
CA ARG A 257 -2.18 42.05 9.44
C ARG A 257 -3.21 40.95 9.14
N TYR A 258 -3.33 39.96 10.02
CA TYR A 258 -4.17 38.78 9.82
C TYR A 258 -5.23 38.65 10.91
N ASP A 259 -6.40 38.15 10.54
CA ASP A 259 -7.46 37.88 11.51
C ASP A 259 -7.09 36.74 12.47
N LYS A 260 -7.73 36.73 13.62
CA LYS A 260 -7.47 35.76 14.69
C LYS A 260 -7.71 34.31 14.26
N ASN A 261 -8.67 34.06 13.39
CA ASN A 261 -8.98 32.70 12.93
C ASN A 261 -7.86 32.19 12.03
N ARG A 262 -7.29 33.06 11.16
CA ARG A 262 -6.14 32.71 10.33
C ARG A 262 -4.89 32.43 11.16
N ILE A 263 -4.63 33.22 12.20
CA ILE A 263 -3.53 33.00 13.15
C ILE A 263 -3.74 31.69 13.90
N LEU A 264 -4.94 31.41 14.38
CA LEU A 264 -5.27 30.18 15.10
C LEU A 264 -5.16 28.94 14.20
N GLU A 265 -5.68 29.01 12.97
CA GLU A 265 -5.55 27.93 11.99
C GLU A 265 -4.08 27.60 11.73
N THR A 266 -3.28 28.63 11.50
CA THR A 266 -1.83 28.46 11.28
C THR A 266 -1.16 27.84 12.51
N TYR A 267 -1.51 28.30 13.73
CA TYR A 267 -0.98 27.73 14.96
C TYR A 267 -1.31 26.25 15.15
N LEU A 268 -2.59 25.89 14.93
CA LEU A 268 -3.07 24.51 15.09
C LEU A 268 -2.37 23.54 14.11
N ASN A 269 -1.96 24.03 12.94
CA ASN A 269 -1.23 23.27 11.95
C ASN A 269 0.30 23.30 12.11
N GLU A 270 0.85 24.29 12.85
CA GLU A 270 2.29 24.50 13.00
C GLU A 270 2.89 23.88 14.25
N ILE A 271 2.15 23.83 15.35
CA ILE A 271 2.72 23.48 16.66
C ILE A 271 3.41 22.10 16.63
N TYR A 272 4.64 22.06 17.10
CA TYR A 272 5.39 20.81 17.28
C TYR A 272 4.81 20.00 18.44
N LEU A 273 4.46 18.75 18.21
CA LEU A 273 3.82 17.87 19.18
C LEU A 273 4.54 16.52 19.38
N GLY A 274 5.64 16.28 18.69
CA GLY A 274 6.39 15.06 18.90
C GLY A 274 7.38 14.75 17.78
N GLN A 275 8.00 13.58 17.86
CA GLN A 275 9.01 13.14 16.90
C GLN A 275 8.95 11.63 16.70
N ASN A 276 9.08 11.21 15.44
CA ASN A 276 9.18 9.83 15.03
C ASN A 276 10.49 9.60 14.28
N GLY A 277 11.49 9.01 14.94
CA GLY A 277 12.87 8.97 14.44
C GLY A 277 13.38 10.40 14.23
N ASP A 278 13.81 10.70 13.00
CA ASP A 278 14.31 12.03 12.61
C ASP A 278 13.20 12.97 12.11
N ILE A 279 11.96 12.50 12.02
CA ILE A 279 10.82 13.26 11.49
C ILE A 279 10.05 13.92 12.62
N GLN A 280 9.88 15.24 12.54
CA GLN A 280 9.11 16.03 13.48
C GLN A 280 7.61 15.97 13.13
N ILE A 281 6.77 15.85 14.15
CA ILE A 281 5.31 15.80 14.03
C ILE A 281 4.75 17.17 14.36
N HIS A 282 4.21 17.84 13.33
CA HIS A 282 3.65 19.17 13.43
C HIS A 282 2.13 19.17 13.23
N GLY A 283 1.44 20.00 14.02
CA GLY A 283 -0.01 20.20 14.01
C GLY A 283 -0.80 19.10 14.71
N PHE A 284 -1.96 19.52 15.25
CA PHE A 284 -2.84 18.65 16.03
C PHE A 284 -3.45 17.52 15.18
N ALA A 285 -3.73 17.78 13.91
CA ALA A 285 -4.33 16.78 13.03
C ALA A 285 -3.40 15.58 12.83
N LEU A 286 -2.11 15.82 12.50
CA LEU A 286 -1.14 14.75 12.37
C LEU A 286 -0.82 14.10 13.73
N ALA A 287 -0.70 14.89 14.80
CA ALA A 287 -0.45 14.35 16.14
C ALA A 287 -1.57 13.40 16.59
N SER A 288 -2.83 13.68 16.23
CA SER A 288 -3.96 12.78 16.48
C SER A 288 -3.77 11.44 15.78
N GLN A 289 -3.41 11.44 14.52
CA GLN A 289 -3.07 10.21 13.78
C GLN A 289 -1.87 9.50 14.41
N PHE A 290 -0.84 10.27 14.77
CA PHE A 290 0.41 9.75 15.33
C PHE A 290 0.24 9.06 16.66
N TYR A 291 -0.50 9.66 17.60
CA TYR A 291 -0.65 9.11 18.95
C TYR A 291 -1.84 8.16 19.10
N PHE A 292 -2.90 8.34 18.31
CA PHE A 292 -4.15 7.60 18.50
C PHE A 292 -4.59 6.79 17.30
N GLY A 293 -3.94 6.95 16.12
CA GLY A 293 -4.35 6.31 14.87
C GLY A 293 -5.70 6.81 14.35
N ARG A 294 -6.13 8.02 14.74
CA ARG A 294 -7.46 8.55 14.47
C ARG A 294 -7.43 9.98 13.96
N SER A 295 -8.45 10.33 13.17
CA SER A 295 -8.68 11.71 12.80
C SER A 295 -8.90 12.57 14.07
N ILE A 296 -8.45 13.82 14.02
CA ILE A 296 -8.67 14.78 15.11
C ILE A 296 -10.15 14.95 15.48
N ARG A 297 -11.06 14.59 14.59
CA ARG A 297 -12.52 14.64 14.81
C ARG A 297 -13.07 13.43 15.57
N GLU A 298 -12.28 12.38 15.71
CA GLU A 298 -12.68 11.09 16.28
C GLU A 298 -12.08 10.81 17.65
N ILE A 299 -11.17 11.67 18.10
CA ILE A 299 -10.55 11.52 19.41
C ILE A 299 -11.47 11.96 20.54
N SER A 300 -11.38 11.31 21.67
CA SER A 300 -12.14 11.60 22.87
C SER A 300 -11.60 12.84 23.60
N LEU A 301 -12.41 13.39 24.50
CA LEU A 301 -12.07 14.61 25.22
C LEU A 301 -10.79 14.47 26.09
N ASP A 302 -10.55 13.30 26.68
CA ASP A 302 -9.30 13.01 27.40
C ASP A 302 -8.09 12.97 26.46
N GLN A 303 -8.26 12.51 25.23
CA GLN A 303 -7.21 12.54 24.19
C GLN A 303 -6.97 13.99 23.70
N ILE A 304 -8.02 14.78 23.53
CA ILE A 304 -7.90 16.23 23.26
C ILE A 304 -7.11 16.91 24.39
N ALA A 305 -7.46 16.66 25.65
CA ALA A 305 -6.76 17.21 26.79
C ALA A 305 -5.29 16.79 26.87
N LEU A 306 -4.96 15.58 26.45
CA LEU A 306 -3.58 15.11 26.34
C LEU A 306 -2.80 15.93 25.29
N LEU A 307 -3.30 16.05 24.05
CA LEU A 307 -2.63 16.83 23.01
C LEU A 307 -2.44 18.30 23.41
N VAL A 308 -3.46 18.93 23.96
CA VAL A 308 -3.38 20.31 24.49
C VAL A 308 -2.34 20.40 25.62
N GLY A 309 -2.32 19.42 26.50
CA GLY A 309 -1.33 19.36 27.58
C GLY A 309 0.11 19.26 27.09
N MET A 310 0.33 18.55 25.99
CA MET A 310 1.65 18.35 25.38
C MET A 310 2.24 19.64 24.77
N VAL A 311 1.44 20.61 24.39
CA VAL A 311 1.90 21.91 23.82
C VAL A 311 2.97 22.56 24.71
N LYS A 312 2.81 22.51 26.02
CA LYS A 312 3.76 23.09 26.99
C LYS A 312 5.16 22.52 26.91
N GLY A 313 5.32 21.26 26.50
CA GLY A 313 6.60 20.57 26.42
C GLY A 313 6.45 19.18 25.81
N PRO A 314 6.40 19.04 24.49
CA PRO A 314 6.09 17.78 23.81
C PRO A 314 7.08 16.64 24.15
N SER A 315 8.35 16.95 24.40
CA SER A 315 9.34 15.95 24.81
C SER A 315 9.15 15.47 26.26
N LEU A 316 8.80 16.40 27.17
CA LEU A 316 8.57 16.11 28.58
C LEU A 316 7.27 15.32 28.78
N TYR A 317 6.23 15.71 28.09
CA TYR A 317 4.89 15.11 28.19
C TYR A 317 4.63 14.08 27.09
N ASN A 318 5.69 13.48 26.53
CA ASN A 318 5.55 12.41 25.55
C ASN A 318 4.93 11.16 26.20
N PRO A 319 3.77 10.68 25.73
CA PRO A 319 3.02 9.61 26.40
C PRO A 319 3.73 8.24 26.36
N TRP A 320 4.63 8.03 25.42
CA TRP A 320 5.44 6.79 25.33
C TRP A 320 6.73 6.83 26.17
N ARG A 321 7.33 8.03 26.31
CA ARG A 321 8.59 8.19 27.08
C ARG A 321 8.30 8.43 28.56
N ASN A 322 7.30 9.25 28.85
CA ASN A 322 7.00 9.73 30.20
C ASN A 322 5.48 9.63 30.46
N PRO A 323 4.89 8.42 30.47
CA PRO A 323 3.44 8.23 30.54
C PRO A 323 2.80 8.88 31.77
N GLN A 324 3.48 8.86 32.94
CA GLN A 324 2.94 9.48 34.15
C GLN A 324 2.89 11.01 34.04
N TYR A 325 3.95 11.65 33.54
CA TYR A 325 3.94 13.10 33.32
C TYR A 325 2.88 13.52 32.30
N ALA A 326 2.68 12.72 31.25
CA ALA A 326 1.62 12.94 30.27
C ALA A 326 0.24 12.80 30.89
N LEU A 327 0.02 11.80 31.75
CA LEU A 327 -1.24 11.58 32.47
C LEU A 327 -1.54 12.75 33.41
N ASP A 328 -0.58 13.14 34.22
CA ASP A 328 -0.72 14.26 35.16
C ASP A 328 -1.01 15.56 34.41
N ARG A 329 -0.31 15.82 33.33
CA ARG A 329 -0.51 17.03 32.52
C ARG A 329 -1.86 17.04 31.82
N ARG A 330 -2.33 15.90 31.30
CA ARG A 330 -3.70 15.74 30.78
C ARG A 330 -4.74 16.09 31.83
N ASN A 331 -4.57 15.55 33.05
CA ASN A 331 -5.51 15.78 34.16
C ASN A 331 -5.53 17.24 34.62
N VAL A 332 -4.39 17.95 34.52
CA VAL A 332 -4.38 19.43 34.71
C VAL A 332 -5.26 20.14 33.70
N VAL A 333 -5.23 19.75 32.41
CA VAL A 333 -6.11 20.36 31.39
C VAL A 333 -7.57 20.03 31.68
N LEU A 334 -7.89 18.76 31.99
CA LEU A 334 -9.26 18.36 32.36
C LEU A 334 -9.77 19.13 33.60
N LYS A 335 -8.91 19.36 34.62
CA LYS A 335 -9.25 20.14 35.80
C LYS A 335 -9.55 21.60 35.46
N LEU A 336 -8.74 22.21 34.57
CA LEU A 336 -9.02 23.55 34.06
C LEU A 336 -10.36 23.62 33.34
N MET A 337 -10.72 22.62 32.55
CA MET A 337 -12.02 22.52 31.88
C MET A 337 -13.18 22.42 32.89
N LEU A 338 -13.01 21.65 33.97
CA LEU A 338 -13.97 21.57 35.07
C LEU A 338 -14.10 22.91 35.77
N ASP A 339 -12.99 23.54 36.20
CA ASP A 339 -12.98 24.80 36.94
C ASP A 339 -13.64 25.96 36.16
N HIS A 340 -13.66 25.83 34.81
CA HIS A 340 -14.32 26.77 33.90
C HIS A 340 -15.67 26.28 33.36
N GLN A 341 -16.26 25.26 33.99
CA GLN A 341 -17.60 24.73 33.68
C GLN A 341 -17.77 24.25 32.22
N MET A 342 -16.67 23.87 31.56
CA MET A 342 -16.72 23.24 30.23
C MET A 342 -17.16 21.78 30.32
N ILE A 343 -16.89 21.13 31.46
CA ILE A 343 -17.31 19.75 31.78
C ILE A 343 -17.84 19.69 33.20
N GLY A 344 -18.69 18.71 33.48
CA GLY A 344 -19.21 18.46 34.83
C GLY A 344 -18.27 17.53 35.63
N ASP A 345 -18.54 17.46 36.96
CA ASP A 345 -17.75 16.66 37.92
C ASP A 345 -17.72 15.17 37.55
N GLU A 346 -18.88 14.58 37.19
CA GLU A 346 -18.96 13.16 36.78
C GLU A 346 -18.09 12.84 35.59
N LEU A 347 -18.12 13.71 34.57
CA LEU A 347 -17.32 13.53 33.36
C LEU A 347 -15.81 13.68 33.64
N TYR A 348 -15.44 14.66 34.48
CA TYR A 348 -14.08 14.84 34.93
C TYR A 348 -13.55 13.58 35.66
N GLU A 349 -14.30 13.06 36.63
CA GLU A 349 -13.97 11.88 37.41
C GLU A 349 -13.79 10.63 36.49
N MET A 350 -14.66 10.49 35.52
CA MET A 350 -14.57 9.41 34.55
C MET A 350 -13.33 9.55 33.64
N LEU A 351 -13.10 10.73 33.07
CA LEU A 351 -12.03 10.95 32.09
C LEU A 351 -10.64 10.96 32.75
N SER A 352 -10.53 11.50 33.97
CA SER A 352 -9.25 11.57 34.69
C SER A 352 -8.69 10.19 35.05
N LYS A 353 -9.54 9.16 35.21
CA LYS A 353 -9.17 7.78 35.52
C LYS A 353 -8.85 6.94 34.27
N ARG A 354 -9.21 7.41 33.07
CA ARG A 354 -8.94 6.67 31.81
C ARG A 354 -7.42 6.58 31.56
N PRO A 355 -6.94 5.47 30.98
CA PRO A 355 -5.57 5.39 30.46
C PRO A 355 -5.36 6.42 29.36
N LEU A 356 -4.12 6.67 28.95
CA LEU A 356 -3.78 7.66 27.91
C LEU A 356 -4.37 7.32 26.54
N GLY A 357 -4.68 6.05 26.28
CA GLY A 357 -5.31 5.58 25.04
C GLY A 357 -4.47 5.81 23.79
N VAL A 358 -3.15 5.86 23.93
CA VAL A 358 -2.22 5.96 22.80
C VAL A 358 -1.98 4.59 22.17
N GLN A 359 -1.82 4.56 20.86
CA GLN A 359 -1.46 3.36 20.12
C GLN A 359 0.01 2.94 20.38
N ALA A 360 0.40 1.75 19.96
CA ALA A 360 1.78 1.31 20.05
C ALA A 360 2.71 2.26 19.26
N LYS A 361 3.90 2.51 19.83
CA LYS A 361 4.87 3.44 19.21
C LYS A 361 5.30 2.93 17.84
N GLY A 362 5.30 3.80 16.86
CA GLY A 362 5.83 3.52 15.52
C GLY A 362 4.81 3.19 14.43
N GLN A 363 3.51 3.26 14.71
CA GLN A 363 2.48 2.82 13.74
C GLN A 363 2.16 3.79 12.58
N ILE A 364 2.70 5.02 12.50
CA ILE A 364 2.31 5.95 11.43
C ILE A 364 3.32 6.08 10.30
N SER A 365 4.60 5.97 10.52
CA SER A 365 5.53 6.24 9.45
C SER A 365 6.34 5.01 9.08
N ARG A 366 6.11 4.53 7.92
CA ARG A 366 6.76 3.41 7.25
C ARG A 366 6.12 2.03 7.48
N LYS A 367 4.83 1.97 7.84
CA LYS A 367 4.06 0.77 7.58
C LYS A 367 4.09 0.54 6.06
N TYR A 368 4.36 -0.70 5.64
CA TYR A 368 4.35 -1.11 4.22
C TYR A 368 5.45 -0.50 3.33
N PRO A 369 6.73 -0.46 3.74
CA PRO A 369 7.79 0.19 2.96
C PRO A 369 7.97 -0.40 1.57
N ALA A 370 7.79 -1.71 1.38
CA ALA A 370 7.88 -2.34 0.07
C ALA A 370 6.80 -1.84 -0.91
N PHE A 371 5.56 -1.66 -0.43
CA PHE A 371 4.50 -1.07 -1.23
C PHE A 371 4.79 0.39 -1.57
N ILE A 372 5.21 1.19 -0.59
CA ILE A 372 5.54 2.61 -0.78
C ILE A 372 6.72 2.79 -1.75
N GLN A 373 7.75 1.96 -1.67
CA GLN A 373 8.84 1.96 -2.66
C GLN A 373 8.34 1.64 -4.08
N THR A 374 7.40 0.71 -4.20
CA THR A 374 6.78 0.37 -5.49
C THR A 374 5.94 1.54 -6.00
N LEU A 375 5.17 2.20 -5.13
CA LEU A 375 4.39 3.38 -5.45
C LEU A 375 5.29 4.54 -5.91
N GLN A 376 6.41 4.77 -5.23
CA GLN A 376 7.37 5.80 -5.66
C GLN A 376 7.98 5.48 -7.04
N ALA A 377 8.24 4.20 -7.34
CA ALA A 377 8.70 3.79 -8.67
C ALA A 377 7.61 4.04 -9.74
N ASP A 378 6.35 3.76 -9.42
CA ASP A 378 5.21 4.02 -10.30
C ASP A 378 5.00 5.52 -10.52
N LEU A 379 5.10 6.35 -9.47
CA LEU A 379 5.02 7.81 -9.59
C LEU A 379 6.07 8.36 -10.57
N ARG A 380 7.33 7.92 -10.44
CA ARG A 380 8.40 8.32 -11.37
C ARG A 380 8.11 7.89 -12.81
N ARG A 381 7.58 6.68 -12.98
CA ARG A 381 7.22 6.15 -14.32
C ARG A 381 6.08 6.92 -14.95
N GLN A 382 5.02 7.25 -14.20
CA GLN A 382 3.80 7.89 -14.71
C GLN A 382 3.96 9.40 -14.89
N LEU A 383 4.60 10.08 -13.94
CA LEU A 383 4.71 11.55 -13.96
C LEU A 383 6.05 12.05 -14.52
N GLY A 384 7.07 11.20 -14.59
CA GLY A 384 8.44 11.57 -14.94
C GLY A 384 9.22 12.19 -13.77
N GLU A 385 10.55 12.08 -13.80
CA GLU A 385 11.44 12.46 -12.69
C GLU A 385 11.32 13.93 -12.26
N ASN A 386 10.97 14.84 -13.17
CA ASN A 386 10.93 16.29 -12.90
C ASN A 386 9.59 16.80 -12.36
N LYS A 387 8.58 15.97 -12.18
CA LYS A 387 7.24 16.39 -11.74
C LYS A 387 6.93 16.07 -10.29
N THR A 388 7.89 15.60 -9.51
CA THR A 388 7.70 15.32 -8.07
C THR A 388 7.35 16.60 -7.29
N SER A 389 7.82 17.77 -7.73
CA SER A 389 7.40 19.05 -7.15
C SER A 389 5.90 19.38 -7.35
N ALA A 390 5.25 18.78 -8.34
CA ALA A 390 3.80 18.92 -8.55
C ALA A 390 2.99 18.11 -7.52
N LEU A 391 3.62 17.24 -6.76
CA LEU A 391 2.98 16.41 -5.73
C LEU A 391 2.90 17.09 -4.36
N LEU A 392 3.45 18.30 -4.19
CA LEU A 392 3.39 19.00 -2.91
C LEU A 392 1.94 19.28 -2.48
N GLY A 393 1.54 18.66 -1.39
CA GLY A 393 0.17 18.72 -0.86
C GLY A 393 -0.86 17.96 -1.68
N ALA A 394 -0.44 17.11 -2.64
CA ALA A 394 -1.32 16.23 -3.37
C ALA A 394 -1.82 15.08 -2.50
N ARG A 395 -2.98 14.54 -2.86
CA ARG A 395 -3.54 13.31 -2.29
C ARG A 395 -3.41 12.18 -3.29
N ILE A 396 -2.67 11.16 -2.92
CA ILE A 396 -2.43 9.97 -3.72
C ILE A 396 -3.30 8.85 -3.17
N PHE A 397 -4.28 8.41 -3.94
CA PHE A 397 -5.10 7.25 -3.62
C PHE A 397 -4.42 6.03 -4.22
N SER A 398 -3.88 5.19 -3.35
CA SER A 398 -3.20 3.98 -3.78
C SER A 398 -4.19 2.85 -4.08
N THR A 399 -3.69 1.79 -4.67
CA THR A 399 -4.45 0.56 -4.91
C THR A 399 -4.34 -0.44 -3.76
N MET A 400 -3.61 -0.09 -2.67
CA MET A 400 -3.37 -0.98 -1.55
C MET A 400 -4.66 -1.39 -0.86
N ASP A 401 -4.87 -2.70 -0.78
CA ASP A 401 -5.86 -3.32 0.09
C ASP A 401 -5.17 -3.65 1.42
N LEU A 402 -5.57 -2.96 2.49
CA LEU A 402 -4.90 -3.06 3.78
C LEU A 402 -4.91 -4.47 4.35
N LYS A 403 -6.03 -5.19 4.19
CA LYS A 403 -6.16 -6.56 4.67
C LYS A 403 -5.32 -7.53 3.87
N GLN A 404 -5.39 -7.46 2.54
CA GLN A 404 -4.57 -8.30 1.68
C GLN A 404 -3.07 -8.06 1.91
N GLN A 405 -2.67 -6.79 2.11
CA GLN A 405 -1.28 -6.45 2.42
C GLN A 405 -0.84 -7.09 3.74
N GLU A 406 -1.59 -6.92 4.81
CA GLU A 406 -1.26 -7.49 6.12
C GLU A 406 -1.24 -9.03 6.09
N GLN A 407 -2.20 -9.66 5.42
CA GLN A 407 -2.24 -11.11 5.32
C GLN A 407 -1.14 -11.67 4.41
N ALA A 408 -0.74 -10.96 3.36
CA ALA A 408 0.42 -11.31 2.55
C ALA A 408 1.74 -11.23 3.34
N GLU A 409 1.92 -10.19 4.15
CA GLU A 409 3.06 -10.06 5.06
C GLU A 409 3.10 -11.22 6.06
N ASN A 410 1.98 -11.49 6.72
CA ASN A 410 1.86 -12.59 7.68
C ASN A 410 2.17 -13.94 7.03
N ALA A 411 1.65 -14.22 5.83
CA ALA A 411 1.88 -15.46 5.12
C ALA A 411 3.37 -15.64 4.75
N VAL A 412 4.00 -14.59 4.22
CA VAL A 412 5.44 -14.64 3.89
C VAL A 412 6.28 -14.87 5.14
N VAL A 413 6.09 -14.06 6.18
CA VAL A 413 6.91 -14.11 7.40
C VAL A 413 6.73 -15.45 8.11
N ASN A 414 5.49 -15.88 8.36
CA ASN A 414 5.23 -17.11 9.12
C ASN A 414 5.73 -18.36 8.38
N THR A 415 5.39 -18.48 7.09
CA THR A 415 5.77 -19.66 6.32
C THR A 415 7.28 -19.72 6.10
N VAL A 416 7.94 -18.60 5.78
CA VAL A 416 9.41 -18.63 5.57
C VAL A 416 10.13 -18.96 6.87
N ASN A 417 9.70 -18.41 8.02
CA ASN A 417 10.28 -18.76 9.33
C ASN A 417 10.12 -20.26 9.63
N GLN A 418 8.97 -20.86 9.34
CA GLN A 418 8.75 -22.31 9.47
C GLN A 418 9.70 -23.10 8.55
N LEU A 419 9.81 -22.69 7.28
CA LEU A 419 10.71 -23.33 6.32
C LEU A 419 12.19 -23.17 6.68
N GLN A 420 12.62 -22.04 7.27
CA GLN A 420 13.95 -21.85 7.80
C GLN A 420 14.30 -22.90 8.86
N VAL A 421 13.37 -23.17 9.78
CA VAL A 421 13.55 -24.20 10.81
C VAL A 421 13.59 -25.60 10.20
N GLN A 422 12.60 -25.92 9.35
CA GLN A 422 12.48 -27.26 8.72
C GLN A 422 13.69 -27.63 7.86
N THR A 423 14.21 -26.70 7.09
CA THR A 423 15.35 -26.92 6.19
C THR A 423 16.71 -26.67 6.85
N LYS A 424 16.71 -26.17 8.10
CA LYS A 424 17.91 -25.67 8.81
C LYS A 424 18.66 -24.63 7.96
N ASN A 425 17.93 -23.74 7.30
CA ASN A 425 18.44 -22.70 6.43
C ASN A 425 17.94 -21.31 6.85
N PRO A 426 18.65 -20.62 7.77
CA PRO A 426 18.20 -19.34 8.33
C PRO A 426 18.30 -18.16 7.35
N HIS A 427 18.85 -18.37 6.16
CA HIS A 427 19.04 -17.33 5.14
C HIS A 427 17.94 -17.30 4.07
N LEU A 428 16.87 -18.08 4.26
CA LEU A 428 15.73 -18.02 3.35
C LEU A 428 15.04 -16.66 3.47
N GLU A 429 14.66 -16.14 2.33
CA GLU A 429 13.91 -14.90 2.15
C GLU A 429 12.72 -15.15 1.23
N GLY A 430 11.68 -14.31 1.36
CA GLY A 430 10.49 -14.41 0.55
C GLY A 430 10.03 -13.05 0.03
N ALA A 431 9.35 -13.06 -1.11
CA ALA A 431 8.68 -11.88 -1.66
C ALA A 431 7.34 -12.29 -2.28
N MET A 432 6.35 -11.39 -2.20
CA MET A 432 5.03 -11.64 -2.74
C MET A 432 4.43 -10.36 -3.34
N ILE A 433 3.75 -10.51 -4.47
CA ILE A 433 2.90 -9.47 -5.05
C ILE A 433 1.52 -10.06 -5.28
N VAL A 434 0.50 -9.33 -4.89
CA VAL A 434 -0.90 -9.64 -5.19
C VAL A 434 -1.46 -8.50 -6.05
N ALA A 435 -2.03 -8.83 -7.20
CA ALA A 435 -2.61 -7.84 -8.10
C ALA A 435 -3.97 -8.31 -8.61
N ASP A 436 -4.93 -7.40 -8.62
CA ASP A 436 -6.22 -7.58 -9.29
C ASP A 436 -5.98 -7.57 -10.81
N TYR A 437 -6.19 -8.71 -11.45
CA TYR A 437 -5.85 -8.83 -12.87
C TYR A 437 -6.88 -8.18 -13.81
N HIS A 438 -8.09 -7.87 -13.32
CA HIS A 438 -9.11 -7.15 -14.10
C HIS A 438 -8.88 -5.65 -14.14
N LEU A 439 -8.26 -5.10 -13.09
CA LEU A 439 -8.00 -3.66 -12.95
C LEU A 439 -6.52 -3.28 -13.13
N GLY A 440 -5.60 -4.26 -13.10
CA GLY A 440 -4.17 -3.98 -13.07
C GLY A 440 -3.69 -3.36 -11.74
N GLU A 441 -4.50 -3.41 -10.70
CA GLU A 441 -4.22 -2.77 -9.42
C GLU A 441 -3.43 -3.70 -8.48
N ILE A 442 -2.26 -3.25 -8.03
CA ILE A 442 -1.46 -3.99 -7.05
C ILE A 442 -2.08 -3.81 -5.66
N ARG A 443 -2.58 -4.90 -5.09
CA ARG A 443 -3.24 -4.93 -3.79
C ARG A 443 -2.27 -5.04 -2.62
N ALA A 444 -1.19 -5.81 -2.82
CA ALA A 444 -0.19 -6.04 -1.79
C ALA A 444 1.21 -6.24 -2.38
N VAL A 445 2.24 -5.78 -1.65
CA VAL A 445 3.66 -5.99 -1.97
C VAL A 445 4.43 -6.33 -0.70
N VAL A 446 5.04 -7.50 -0.67
CA VAL A 446 5.94 -7.93 0.39
C VAL A 446 7.35 -8.07 -0.17
N GLY A 447 8.28 -7.27 0.33
CA GLY A 447 9.66 -7.21 -0.19
C GLY A 447 10.68 -8.09 0.55
N GLY A 448 10.28 -8.70 1.66
CA GLY A 448 11.15 -9.53 2.51
C GLY A 448 10.54 -9.81 3.87
N LEU A 449 11.27 -10.49 4.75
CA LEU A 449 10.79 -10.86 6.09
C LEU A 449 10.69 -9.68 7.05
N GLN A 450 11.53 -8.67 6.88
CA GLN A 450 11.49 -7.44 7.70
C GLN A 450 10.52 -6.44 7.06
N THR A 451 9.22 -6.66 7.26
CA THR A 451 8.14 -5.93 6.57
C THR A 451 8.07 -4.45 6.94
N GLU A 452 8.57 -4.06 8.11
CA GLU A 452 8.60 -2.65 8.57
C GLU A 452 9.89 -1.90 8.16
N TYR A 453 10.87 -2.60 7.59
CA TYR A 453 12.15 -2.00 7.20
C TYR A 453 12.18 -1.59 5.73
N ALA A 454 12.53 -0.34 5.47
CA ALA A 454 12.67 0.21 4.11
C ALA A 454 14.02 -0.19 3.49
N GLY A 455 14.27 -1.50 3.39
CA GLY A 455 15.49 -2.07 2.82
C GLY A 455 15.32 -2.47 1.35
N PHE A 456 16.04 -3.53 0.98
CA PHE A 456 15.98 -4.09 -0.38
C PHE A 456 14.63 -4.76 -0.64
N ASN A 457 13.85 -4.17 -1.54
CA ASN A 457 12.54 -4.68 -1.96
C ASN A 457 12.71 -5.79 -3.01
N ARG A 458 12.67 -7.06 -2.58
CA ARG A 458 12.88 -8.21 -3.46
C ARG A 458 11.77 -8.36 -4.48
N ALA A 459 10.57 -7.93 -4.17
CA ALA A 459 9.44 -7.99 -5.10
C ALA A 459 9.66 -7.12 -6.35
N LEU A 460 10.32 -5.98 -6.19
CA LEU A 460 10.57 -5.01 -7.26
C LEU A 460 11.98 -5.13 -7.85
N MET A 461 13.00 -5.29 -6.99
CA MET A 461 14.40 -5.08 -7.35
C MET A 461 15.17 -6.39 -7.57
N SER A 462 14.74 -7.52 -6.99
CA SER A 462 15.45 -8.79 -7.11
C SER A 462 15.30 -9.39 -8.50
N LYS A 463 16.39 -9.57 -9.20
CA LYS A 463 16.43 -10.26 -10.50
C LYS A 463 16.88 -11.71 -10.31
N ARG A 464 15.95 -12.66 -10.42
CA ARG A 464 16.17 -14.10 -10.18
C ARG A 464 15.78 -14.93 -11.37
N GLN A 465 16.45 -16.07 -11.58
CA GLN A 465 16.08 -16.96 -12.67
C GLN A 465 14.61 -17.36 -12.57
N ILE A 466 13.89 -17.18 -13.67
CA ILE A 466 12.43 -17.43 -13.69
C ILE A 466 12.10 -18.94 -13.72
N GLY A 467 12.96 -19.77 -14.26
CA GLY A 467 12.76 -21.22 -14.39
C GLY A 467 11.44 -21.55 -15.09
N SER A 468 10.71 -22.52 -14.55
CA SER A 468 9.49 -23.05 -15.18
C SER A 468 8.30 -22.08 -15.22
N LEU A 469 8.38 -20.90 -14.60
CA LEU A 469 7.32 -19.88 -14.76
C LEU A 469 7.25 -19.30 -16.18
N VAL A 470 8.28 -19.47 -17.00
CA VAL A 470 8.27 -19.07 -18.40
C VAL A 470 7.31 -19.92 -19.26
N LYS A 471 7.00 -21.15 -18.84
CA LYS A 471 6.33 -22.15 -19.69
C LYS A 471 4.92 -21.74 -20.15
N PRO A 472 4.02 -21.18 -19.32
CA PRO A 472 2.69 -20.77 -19.79
C PRO A 472 2.73 -19.86 -21.01
N SER A 473 3.67 -18.92 -21.09
CA SER A 473 3.80 -18.03 -22.25
C SER A 473 4.20 -18.77 -23.54
N ILE A 474 5.03 -19.84 -23.44
CA ILE A 474 5.44 -20.68 -24.56
C ILE A 474 4.24 -21.48 -25.09
N TYR A 475 3.48 -22.08 -24.16
CA TYR A 475 2.26 -22.82 -24.49
C TYR A 475 1.18 -21.93 -25.07
N LEU A 476 1.00 -20.71 -24.53
CA LEU A 476 0.10 -19.73 -25.08
C LEU A 476 0.48 -19.38 -26.53
N THR A 477 1.77 -19.10 -26.78
CA THR A 477 2.26 -18.80 -28.13
C THR A 477 1.99 -19.95 -29.12
N ALA A 478 2.10 -21.20 -28.66
CA ALA A 478 1.77 -22.37 -29.46
C ALA A 478 0.24 -22.43 -29.75
N LEU A 479 -0.58 -22.23 -28.71
CA LEU A 479 -2.05 -22.27 -28.81
C LEU A 479 -2.64 -21.12 -29.63
N MET A 480 -1.86 -20.07 -29.94
CA MET A 480 -2.23 -19.03 -30.93
C MET A 480 -2.31 -19.59 -32.34
N ASN A 481 -1.84 -20.81 -32.58
CA ASN A 481 -1.98 -21.51 -33.87
C ASN A 481 -2.80 -22.82 -33.68
N PRO A 482 -4.14 -22.76 -33.65
CA PRO A 482 -5.01 -23.88 -33.35
C PRO A 482 -5.00 -24.97 -34.41
N GLU A 483 -4.49 -24.72 -35.62
CA GLU A 483 -4.31 -25.74 -36.66
C GLU A 483 -3.15 -26.70 -36.33
N GLN A 484 -2.13 -26.19 -35.67
CA GLN A 484 -0.92 -26.96 -35.33
C GLN A 484 -0.89 -27.48 -33.90
N PHE A 485 -1.42 -26.68 -32.94
CA PHE A 485 -1.38 -27.00 -31.53
C PHE A 485 -2.74 -26.87 -30.86
N ARG A 486 -3.12 -27.92 -30.14
CA ARG A 486 -4.29 -28.01 -29.27
C ARG A 486 -3.89 -28.64 -27.95
N LEU A 487 -4.73 -28.55 -26.93
CA LEU A 487 -4.47 -29.09 -25.60
C LEU A 487 -4.16 -30.59 -25.62
N ASN A 488 -4.74 -31.36 -26.53
CA ASN A 488 -4.49 -32.79 -26.71
C ASN A 488 -3.38 -33.13 -27.71
N THR A 489 -2.73 -32.14 -28.34
CA THR A 489 -1.64 -32.40 -29.29
C THR A 489 -0.52 -33.23 -28.62
N PRO A 490 -0.16 -34.40 -29.21
CA PRO A 490 0.93 -35.20 -28.67
C PRO A 490 2.28 -34.56 -28.93
N ILE A 491 3.05 -34.36 -27.86
CA ILE A 491 4.38 -33.74 -27.88
C ILE A 491 5.42 -34.80 -27.44
N GLN A 492 6.52 -34.90 -28.18
CA GLN A 492 7.60 -35.83 -27.84
C GLN A 492 8.22 -35.51 -26.48
N ASN A 493 8.41 -36.55 -25.67
CA ASN A 493 9.03 -36.51 -24.35
C ASN A 493 10.14 -37.57 -24.26
N GLN A 494 11.11 -37.53 -25.17
CA GLN A 494 12.32 -38.37 -25.24
C GLN A 494 13.56 -37.50 -25.20
N PRO A 495 14.72 -38.03 -24.77
CA PRO A 495 15.98 -37.28 -24.76
C PRO A 495 16.24 -36.61 -26.10
N ILE A 496 16.59 -35.33 -26.08
CA ILE A 496 16.93 -34.55 -27.28
C ILE A 496 18.28 -33.87 -27.10
N THR A 497 18.96 -33.66 -28.22
CA THR A 497 20.21 -32.89 -28.31
C THR A 497 19.99 -31.74 -29.28
N ILE A 498 20.21 -30.51 -28.82
CA ILE A 498 20.10 -29.30 -29.65
C ILE A 498 21.51 -28.81 -29.95
N HIS A 499 21.85 -28.75 -31.23
CA HIS A 499 23.12 -28.21 -31.70
C HIS A 499 22.98 -26.68 -31.89
N ILE A 500 23.83 -25.92 -31.22
CA ILE A 500 23.87 -24.46 -31.24
C ILE A 500 25.20 -24.08 -31.91
N LYS A 501 25.14 -23.32 -33.02
CA LYS A 501 26.33 -22.88 -33.74
C LYS A 501 27.24 -22.08 -32.80
N GLY A 502 28.50 -22.53 -32.69
CA GLY A 502 29.50 -21.88 -31.84
C GLY A 502 29.41 -22.21 -30.33
N SER A 503 28.62 -23.21 -29.93
CA SER A 503 28.46 -23.63 -28.55
C SER A 503 28.47 -25.17 -28.43
N GLN A 504 28.62 -25.66 -27.19
CA GLN A 504 28.46 -27.09 -26.90
C GLN A 504 27.00 -27.52 -27.15
N PRO A 505 26.79 -28.77 -27.62
CA PRO A 505 25.44 -29.33 -27.76
C PRO A 505 24.70 -29.30 -26.43
N TRP A 506 23.46 -28.81 -26.43
CA TRP A 506 22.61 -28.72 -25.25
C TRP A 506 21.65 -29.90 -25.18
N GLN A 507 21.65 -30.57 -24.00
CA GLN A 507 20.79 -31.71 -23.71
C GLN A 507 19.86 -31.40 -22.52
N PRO A 508 18.67 -30.82 -22.76
CA PRO A 508 17.70 -30.58 -21.67
C PRO A 508 17.19 -31.90 -21.09
N ARG A 509 16.95 -31.93 -19.79
CA ARG A 509 16.41 -33.10 -19.10
C ARG A 509 15.15 -32.72 -18.31
N ASN A 510 14.19 -33.69 -18.19
CA ASN A 510 13.11 -33.55 -17.24
C ASN A 510 13.65 -33.59 -15.80
N TYR A 511 12.96 -32.93 -14.87
CA TYR A 511 13.38 -32.89 -13.47
C TYR A 511 13.48 -34.27 -12.83
N ASP A 512 12.48 -35.13 -13.10
CA ASP A 512 12.40 -36.51 -12.63
C ASP A 512 13.25 -37.50 -13.46
N ARG A 513 13.92 -37.04 -14.52
CA ARG A 513 14.69 -37.84 -15.49
C ARG A 513 13.89 -38.96 -16.15
N LYS A 514 12.54 -38.87 -16.12
CA LYS A 514 11.65 -39.85 -16.76
C LYS A 514 11.22 -39.38 -18.15
N TYR A 515 11.01 -40.31 -19.02
CA TYR A 515 10.67 -40.10 -20.44
C TYR A 515 9.52 -41.04 -20.81
N SER A 516 8.43 -40.53 -21.35
CA SER A 516 7.19 -41.27 -21.63
C SER A 516 6.89 -41.44 -23.14
N GLY A 517 7.88 -41.23 -23.99
CA GLY A 517 7.71 -41.25 -25.46
C GLY A 517 6.92 -40.04 -25.96
N SER A 518 5.65 -39.92 -25.61
CA SER A 518 4.78 -38.81 -25.97
C SER A 518 3.89 -38.43 -24.80
N VAL A 519 3.42 -37.15 -24.76
CA VAL A 519 2.54 -36.61 -23.75
C VAL A 519 1.64 -35.53 -24.37
N MET A 520 0.37 -35.40 -23.93
CA MET A 520 -0.49 -34.32 -24.37
C MET A 520 0.11 -32.97 -23.97
N LEU A 521 -0.10 -31.96 -24.82
CA LEU A 521 0.37 -30.60 -24.59
C LEU A 521 -0.07 -30.08 -23.20
N MET A 522 -1.34 -30.20 -22.83
CA MET A 522 -1.82 -29.74 -21.52
C MET A 522 -1.20 -30.48 -20.34
N ASP A 523 -0.97 -31.81 -20.49
CA ASP A 523 -0.36 -32.61 -19.42
C ASP A 523 1.13 -32.28 -19.26
N ALA A 524 1.81 -31.94 -20.37
CA ALA A 524 3.18 -31.46 -20.34
C ALA A 524 3.30 -30.15 -19.56
N LEU A 525 2.35 -29.22 -19.70
CA LEU A 525 2.31 -27.98 -18.91
C LEU A 525 1.96 -28.28 -17.45
N ALA A 526 0.92 -29.09 -17.20
CA ALA A 526 0.44 -29.43 -15.86
C ALA A 526 1.54 -30.10 -15.02
N ARG A 527 2.31 -31.01 -15.61
CA ARG A 527 3.46 -31.69 -15.01
C ARG A 527 4.77 -30.90 -15.12
N SER A 528 4.74 -29.73 -15.76
CA SER A 528 5.93 -28.88 -15.94
C SER A 528 7.13 -29.57 -16.61
N LEU A 529 6.89 -30.44 -17.59
CA LEU A 529 7.94 -31.17 -18.27
C LEU A 529 8.86 -30.26 -19.11
N ASN A 530 10.17 -30.50 -19.08
CA ASN A 530 11.14 -29.65 -19.75
C ASN A 530 11.25 -29.97 -21.26
N ILE A 531 11.40 -31.25 -21.60
CA ILE A 531 11.63 -31.68 -23.01
C ILE A 531 10.44 -31.31 -23.90
N PRO A 532 9.17 -31.60 -23.54
CA PRO A 532 8.04 -31.16 -24.34
C PRO A 532 8.01 -29.64 -24.52
N THR A 533 8.34 -28.86 -23.48
CA THR A 533 8.36 -27.38 -23.55
C THR A 533 9.40 -26.91 -24.58
N VAL A 534 10.59 -27.49 -24.56
CA VAL A 534 11.64 -27.16 -25.54
C VAL A 534 11.21 -27.54 -26.96
N ASN A 535 10.61 -28.71 -27.15
CA ASN A 535 10.10 -29.15 -28.46
C ASN A 535 9.02 -28.19 -29.00
N ILE A 536 8.08 -27.77 -28.16
CA ILE A 536 7.05 -26.77 -28.51
C ILE A 536 7.72 -25.46 -28.89
N GLY A 537 8.58 -24.91 -28.02
CA GLY A 537 9.18 -23.59 -28.23
C GLY A 537 10.11 -23.52 -29.42
N MET A 538 10.85 -24.59 -29.70
CA MET A 538 11.66 -24.70 -30.93
C MET A 538 10.80 -24.79 -32.17
N LYS A 539 9.68 -25.54 -32.15
CA LYS A 539 8.77 -25.69 -33.27
C LYS A 539 7.99 -24.38 -33.55
N VAL A 540 7.59 -23.64 -32.53
CA VAL A 540 6.97 -22.31 -32.62
C VAL A 540 7.96 -21.25 -33.10
N GLY A 541 9.21 -21.36 -32.65
CA GLY A 541 10.31 -20.44 -32.92
C GLY A 541 10.57 -19.45 -31.77
N LEU A 542 11.84 -19.34 -31.36
CA LEU A 542 12.26 -18.48 -30.23
C LEU A 542 11.82 -17.03 -30.37
N SER A 543 11.92 -16.48 -31.60
CA SER A 543 11.49 -15.06 -31.81
C SER A 543 10.02 -14.86 -31.49
N LYS A 544 9.12 -15.72 -31.99
CA LYS A 544 7.68 -15.61 -31.71
C LYS A 544 7.36 -15.72 -30.21
N VAL A 545 8.06 -16.63 -29.51
CA VAL A 545 7.90 -16.76 -28.06
C VAL A 545 8.32 -15.47 -27.36
N ILE A 546 9.48 -14.91 -27.71
CA ILE A 546 9.98 -13.66 -27.13
C ILE A 546 9.06 -12.49 -27.46
N ASP A 547 8.58 -12.38 -28.70
CA ASP A 547 7.69 -11.32 -29.14
C ASP A 547 6.35 -11.38 -28.36
N THR A 548 5.79 -12.59 -28.16
CA THR A 548 4.60 -12.80 -27.33
C THR A 548 4.85 -12.41 -25.88
N GLN A 549 5.99 -12.79 -25.28
CA GLN A 549 6.34 -12.41 -23.91
C GLN A 549 6.45 -10.89 -23.74
N LYS A 550 7.07 -10.20 -24.70
CA LYS A 550 7.14 -8.73 -24.71
C LYS A 550 5.77 -8.10 -24.83
N ALA A 551 4.92 -8.55 -25.73
CA ALA A 551 3.56 -8.06 -25.86
C ALA A 551 2.77 -8.21 -24.57
N MET A 552 2.99 -9.29 -23.83
CA MET A 552 2.33 -9.59 -22.56
C MET A 552 2.93 -8.85 -21.34
N GLY A 553 3.81 -7.86 -21.54
CA GLY A 553 4.31 -6.97 -20.46
C GLY A 553 5.79 -7.14 -20.11
N TRP A 554 6.58 -7.94 -20.86
CA TRP A 554 8.03 -8.05 -20.69
C TRP A 554 8.81 -7.21 -21.72
N ASP A 555 8.25 -6.11 -22.16
CA ASP A 555 8.86 -5.15 -23.09
C ASP A 555 10.25 -4.68 -22.64
N ASN A 556 10.45 -4.47 -21.34
CA ASN A 556 11.71 -4.02 -20.72
C ASN A 556 12.58 -5.17 -20.15
N VAL A 557 12.22 -6.44 -20.41
CA VAL A 557 13.01 -7.60 -19.95
C VAL A 557 14.01 -8.00 -21.01
N ALA A 558 15.29 -8.10 -20.63
CA ALA A 558 16.34 -8.61 -21.52
C ALA A 558 16.24 -10.14 -21.62
N ILE A 559 15.62 -10.64 -22.70
CA ILE A 559 15.40 -12.06 -22.95
C ILE A 559 16.44 -12.57 -23.99
N PRO A 560 17.39 -13.45 -23.62
CA PRO A 560 18.37 -13.99 -24.56
C PRO A 560 17.70 -14.87 -25.63
N LYS A 561 18.09 -14.72 -26.88
CA LYS A 561 17.56 -15.53 -28.00
C LYS A 561 18.34 -16.84 -28.13
N VAL A 562 18.29 -17.69 -27.12
CA VAL A 562 18.94 -19.00 -27.07
C VAL A 562 17.94 -20.10 -26.63
N PRO A 563 18.11 -21.38 -27.01
CA PRO A 563 17.16 -22.42 -26.62
C PRO A 563 16.94 -22.59 -25.13
N ALA A 564 17.94 -22.30 -24.27
CA ALA A 564 17.84 -22.38 -22.83
C ALA A 564 16.82 -21.39 -22.26
N THR A 565 16.50 -20.29 -22.97
CA THR A 565 15.43 -19.33 -22.61
C THR A 565 14.07 -20.02 -22.45
N LEU A 566 13.82 -21.11 -23.20
CA LEU A 566 12.58 -21.89 -23.09
C LEU A 566 12.40 -22.57 -21.72
N LEU A 567 13.47 -22.67 -20.94
CA LEU A 567 13.45 -23.19 -19.57
C LEU A 567 13.71 -22.10 -18.53
N GLY A 568 13.67 -20.84 -18.95
CA GLY A 568 13.78 -19.69 -18.03
C GLY A 568 15.18 -19.46 -17.47
N SER A 569 16.22 -19.60 -18.30
CA SER A 569 17.63 -19.38 -17.93
C SER A 569 18.04 -17.91 -17.79
N TYR A 570 17.08 -16.98 -17.72
CA TYR A 570 17.30 -15.54 -17.54
C TYR A 570 16.62 -15.04 -16.27
N SER A 571 17.08 -13.88 -15.78
CA SER A 571 16.65 -13.32 -14.49
C SER A 571 15.60 -12.23 -14.66
N ILE A 572 14.59 -12.25 -13.77
CA ILE A 572 13.45 -11.36 -13.82
C ILE A 572 12.97 -11.07 -12.38
N SER A 573 12.28 -9.95 -12.17
CA SER A 573 11.71 -9.63 -10.86
C SER A 573 10.32 -10.25 -10.67
N PRO A 574 9.87 -10.46 -9.41
CA PRO A 574 8.48 -10.84 -9.13
C PRO A 574 7.47 -9.88 -9.73
N TYR A 575 7.76 -8.59 -9.72
CA TYR A 575 6.93 -7.56 -10.36
C TYR A 575 6.75 -7.80 -11.86
N ASP A 576 7.85 -8.04 -12.59
CA ASP A 576 7.76 -8.30 -14.03
C ASP A 576 7.06 -9.64 -14.31
N VAL A 577 7.26 -10.68 -13.47
CA VAL A 577 6.51 -11.94 -13.58
C VAL A 577 5.01 -11.67 -13.47
N THR A 578 4.58 -10.85 -12.49
CA THR A 578 3.18 -10.53 -12.28
C THR A 578 2.55 -9.85 -13.50
N LYS A 579 3.27 -8.98 -14.22
CA LYS A 579 2.79 -8.33 -15.46
C LYS A 579 2.35 -9.35 -16.52
N LEU A 580 3.18 -10.32 -16.82
CA LEU A 580 2.86 -11.35 -17.82
C LEU A 580 1.67 -12.22 -17.37
N TYR A 581 1.65 -12.60 -16.10
CA TYR A 581 0.58 -13.45 -15.57
C TYR A 581 -0.74 -12.69 -15.40
N GLN A 582 -0.72 -11.37 -15.18
CA GLN A 582 -1.91 -10.51 -15.26
C GLN A 582 -2.55 -10.63 -16.65
N THR A 583 -1.75 -10.53 -17.71
CA THR A 583 -2.26 -10.67 -19.09
C THR A 583 -2.85 -12.06 -19.35
N ILE A 584 -2.22 -13.13 -18.84
CA ILE A 584 -2.79 -14.49 -18.94
C ILE A 584 -4.10 -14.59 -18.18
N ALA A 585 -4.12 -14.13 -16.91
CA ALA A 585 -5.28 -14.21 -16.04
C ALA A 585 -6.47 -13.42 -16.61
N ASN A 586 -6.21 -12.27 -17.22
CA ASN A 586 -7.20 -11.44 -17.91
C ASN A 586 -7.48 -11.88 -19.36
N GLN A 587 -7.27 -13.16 -19.64
CA GLN A 587 -7.58 -13.78 -20.94
C GLN A 587 -6.96 -13.04 -22.13
N GLY A 588 -5.73 -12.56 -21.98
CA GLY A 588 -4.99 -11.88 -23.04
C GLY A 588 -5.14 -10.37 -23.07
N GLY A 589 -5.99 -9.83 -22.21
CA GLY A 589 -6.12 -8.39 -21.99
C GLY A 589 -5.03 -7.85 -21.06
N LYS A 590 -4.07 -7.14 -21.61
CA LYS A 590 -2.99 -6.49 -20.84
C LYS A 590 -3.50 -5.21 -20.21
N ILE A 591 -3.23 -5.03 -18.92
CA ILE A 591 -3.37 -3.76 -18.21
C ILE A 591 -2.04 -3.50 -17.51
N GLU A 592 -1.54 -2.27 -17.57
CA GLU A 592 -0.33 -1.91 -16.84
C GLU A 592 -0.57 -2.00 -15.34
N LEU A 593 0.34 -2.66 -14.63
CA LEU A 593 0.23 -2.74 -13.16
C LEU A 593 0.50 -1.37 -12.54
N SER A 594 -0.35 -1.01 -11.59
CA SER A 594 -0.24 0.24 -10.85
C SER A 594 -0.47 0.05 -9.36
N THR A 595 0.29 0.79 -8.56
CA THR A 595 0.04 1.00 -7.13
C THR A 595 -0.75 2.27 -6.86
N ILE A 596 -1.12 3.02 -7.92
CA ILE A 596 -1.81 4.31 -7.86
C ILE A 596 -3.16 4.15 -8.53
N GLN A 597 -4.24 4.43 -7.80
CA GLN A 597 -5.59 4.49 -8.32
C GLN A 597 -5.86 5.86 -8.94
N SER A 598 -5.59 6.94 -8.19
CA SER A 598 -5.70 8.31 -8.67
C SER A 598 -4.85 9.27 -7.84
N ILE A 599 -4.55 10.44 -8.41
CA ILE A 599 -3.87 11.54 -7.73
C ILE A 599 -4.72 12.78 -7.90
N ALA A 600 -5.05 13.44 -6.79
CA ALA A 600 -5.70 14.74 -6.78
C ALA A 600 -4.72 15.82 -6.25
N ASP A 601 -4.76 17.00 -6.84
CA ASP A 601 -4.02 18.15 -6.35
C ASP A 601 -4.62 18.67 -5.03
N ARG A 602 -4.02 19.72 -4.45
CA ARG A 602 -4.49 20.35 -3.21
C ARG A 602 -5.92 20.91 -3.32
N GLN A 603 -6.34 21.32 -4.52
CA GLN A 603 -7.66 21.86 -4.82
C GLN A 603 -8.71 20.75 -5.01
N GLY A 604 -8.27 19.52 -5.20
CA GLY A 604 -9.12 18.35 -5.42
C GLY A 604 -9.27 17.98 -6.90
N ASN A 605 -8.56 18.66 -7.82
CA ASN A 605 -8.59 18.29 -9.22
C ASN A 605 -7.80 17.00 -9.45
N ILE A 606 -8.36 16.09 -10.23
CA ILE A 606 -7.68 14.84 -10.62
C ILE A 606 -6.58 15.17 -11.62
N ILE A 607 -5.33 14.88 -11.27
CA ILE A 607 -4.15 15.07 -12.14
C ILE A 607 -3.63 13.75 -12.73
N TYR A 608 -4.07 12.62 -12.20
CA TYR A 608 -3.80 11.29 -12.71
C TYR A 608 -4.91 10.33 -12.30
N GLU A 609 -5.30 9.43 -13.19
CA GLU A 609 -6.18 8.30 -12.93
C GLU A 609 -5.65 7.07 -13.67
N HIS A 610 -5.66 5.93 -12.98
CA HIS A 610 -5.19 4.67 -13.55
C HIS A 610 -6.13 4.17 -14.65
N ASN A 611 -5.55 3.85 -15.82
CA ASN A 611 -6.31 3.27 -16.93
C ASN A 611 -6.50 1.76 -16.70
N THR A 612 -7.73 1.35 -16.50
CA THR A 612 -8.13 -0.05 -16.29
C THR A 612 -8.69 -0.73 -17.54
N VAL A 613 -8.66 -0.04 -18.69
CA VAL A 613 -9.13 -0.63 -19.97
C VAL A 613 -8.08 -1.61 -20.48
N PRO A 614 -8.44 -2.88 -20.72
CA PRO A 614 -7.49 -3.88 -21.21
C PRO A 614 -7.16 -3.69 -22.68
N ASP A 615 -5.89 -3.83 -23.01
CA ASP A 615 -5.38 -3.92 -24.37
C ASP A 615 -5.23 -5.41 -24.74
N GLN A 616 -6.00 -5.89 -25.74
CA GLN A 616 -6.00 -7.30 -26.13
C GLN A 616 -4.76 -7.61 -26.96
N VAL A 617 -3.68 -8.05 -26.31
CA VAL A 617 -2.36 -8.27 -26.92
C VAL A 617 -2.12 -9.70 -27.44
N VAL A 618 -2.91 -10.67 -26.96
CA VAL A 618 -2.92 -12.06 -27.45
C VAL A 618 -4.35 -12.57 -27.58
N PRO A 619 -4.64 -13.55 -28.49
CA PRO A 619 -5.98 -14.07 -28.67
C PRO A 619 -6.56 -14.61 -27.35
N ARG A 620 -7.81 -14.23 -27.09
CA ARG A 620 -8.55 -14.61 -25.88
C ARG A 620 -8.69 -16.14 -25.76
N GLU A 621 -8.87 -16.81 -26.87
CA GLU A 621 -8.98 -18.28 -26.94
C GLU A 621 -7.69 -19.00 -26.52
N ALA A 622 -6.54 -18.50 -26.94
CA ALA A 622 -5.25 -19.07 -26.57
C ALA A 622 -4.99 -18.87 -25.07
N ALA A 623 -5.29 -17.68 -24.56
CA ALA A 623 -5.17 -17.40 -23.12
C ALA A 623 -6.15 -18.24 -22.29
N TYR A 624 -7.40 -18.40 -22.74
CA TYR A 624 -8.41 -19.26 -22.11
C TYR A 624 -7.93 -20.72 -22.00
N GLN A 625 -7.42 -21.29 -23.10
CA GLN A 625 -6.89 -22.66 -23.11
C GLN A 625 -5.64 -22.80 -22.22
N THR A 626 -4.81 -21.76 -22.17
CA THR A 626 -3.62 -21.74 -21.29
C THR A 626 -4.04 -21.73 -19.81
N LEU A 627 -5.03 -20.90 -19.43
CA LEU A 627 -5.60 -20.88 -18.08
C LEU A 627 -6.21 -22.22 -17.72
N TYR A 628 -6.96 -22.85 -18.63
CA TYR A 628 -7.46 -24.20 -18.41
C TYR A 628 -6.34 -25.22 -18.16
N ALA A 629 -5.26 -25.17 -18.92
CA ALA A 629 -4.10 -26.03 -18.69
C ALA A 629 -3.39 -25.72 -17.35
N MET A 630 -3.43 -24.46 -16.90
CA MET A 630 -2.92 -24.06 -15.58
C MET A 630 -3.84 -24.50 -14.44
N GLN A 631 -5.16 -24.63 -14.65
CA GLN A 631 -6.06 -25.30 -13.68
C GLN A 631 -5.67 -26.78 -13.54
N GLN A 632 -5.28 -27.45 -14.64
CA GLN A 632 -4.80 -28.82 -14.58
C GLN A 632 -3.50 -28.97 -13.77
N THR A 633 -2.69 -27.91 -13.62
CA THR A 633 -1.53 -27.90 -12.71
C THR A 633 -1.96 -28.02 -11.25
N VAL A 634 -3.11 -27.42 -10.87
CA VAL A 634 -3.70 -27.52 -9.54
C VAL A 634 -4.46 -28.82 -9.37
N GLU A 635 -5.28 -29.22 -10.35
CA GLU A 635 -6.12 -30.43 -10.24
C GLU A 635 -5.30 -31.72 -10.14
N ARG A 636 -4.23 -31.86 -10.93
CA ARG A 636 -3.47 -33.11 -11.04
C ARG A 636 -1.98 -32.94 -11.35
N GLY A 637 -1.47 -31.70 -11.31
CA GLY A 637 -0.08 -31.38 -11.64
C GLY A 637 0.77 -31.05 -10.43
N THR A 638 1.75 -30.16 -10.64
CA THR A 638 2.78 -29.82 -9.65
C THR A 638 2.25 -28.96 -8.47
N ALA A 639 1.03 -28.46 -8.53
CA ALA A 639 0.37 -27.71 -7.47
C ALA A 639 -0.86 -28.44 -6.88
N ARG A 640 -0.91 -29.79 -7.02
CA ARG A 640 -2.07 -30.60 -6.61
C ARG A 640 -2.43 -30.50 -5.12
N SER A 641 -1.50 -30.07 -4.27
CA SER A 641 -1.77 -29.89 -2.85
C SER A 641 -2.83 -28.80 -2.57
N LEU A 642 -3.09 -27.90 -3.52
CA LEU A 642 -4.19 -26.93 -3.42
C LEU A 642 -5.56 -27.57 -3.68
N GLN A 643 -5.60 -28.65 -4.48
CA GLN A 643 -6.85 -29.32 -4.80
C GLN A 643 -7.57 -29.88 -3.56
N ASN A 644 -6.81 -30.30 -2.55
CA ASN A 644 -7.37 -30.91 -1.35
C ASN A 644 -8.25 -29.92 -0.55
N ASP A 645 -7.80 -28.64 -0.49
CA ASP A 645 -8.44 -27.64 0.36
C ASP A 645 -9.31 -26.65 -0.44
N TYR A 646 -9.06 -26.51 -1.77
CA TYR A 646 -9.63 -25.45 -2.60
C TYR A 646 -10.22 -25.95 -3.94
N ALA A 647 -10.70 -27.22 -3.99
CA ALA A 647 -11.26 -27.81 -5.22
C ALA A 647 -12.36 -26.96 -5.87
N ASP A 648 -13.28 -26.46 -5.03
CA ASP A 648 -14.45 -25.70 -5.49
C ASP A 648 -14.09 -24.33 -6.08
N LEU A 649 -12.91 -23.79 -5.73
CA LEU A 649 -12.45 -22.49 -6.19
C LEU A 649 -11.88 -22.56 -7.62
N ARG A 650 -11.55 -23.75 -8.13
CA ARG A 650 -11.01 -23.95 -9.49
C ARG A 650 -9.78 -23.11 -9.81
N LEU A 651 -8.88 -22.96 -8.85
CA LEU A 651 -7.68 -22.15 -8.96
C LEU A 651 -6.83 -22.59 -10.17
N ALA A 652 -6.12 -21.64 -10.79
CA ALA A 652 -5.06 -21.91 -11.75
C ALA A 652 -3.70 -21.53 -11.14
N GLY A 653 -2.64 -22.19 -11.55
CA GLY A 653 -1.32 -21.86 -11.01
C GLY A 653 -0.16 -22.46 -11.77
N LYS A 654 1.04 -22.02 -11.41
CA LYS A 654 2.29 -22.54 -11.96
C LYS A 654 3.41 -22.52 -10.93
N THR A 655 4.07 -23.65 -10.73
CA THR A 655 5.29 -23.78 -9.93
C THR A 655 6.53 -23.51 -10.77
N GLY A 656 7.53 -22.90 -10.15
CA GLY A 656 8.86 -22.71 -10.70
C GLY A 656 9.94 -23.22 -9.73
N THR A 657 10.96 -23.87 -10.26
CA THR A 657 12.15 -24.26 -9.52
C THR A 657 13.34 -24.07 -10.47
N THR A 658 14.39 -23.41 -10.00
CA THR A 658 15.61 -23.23 -10.78
C THR A 658 16.60 -24.35 -10.51
N ASN A 659 17.65 -24.43 -11.32
CA ASN A 659 18.72 -25.40 -11.12
C ASN A 659 19.31 -25.31 -9.71
N ASP A 660 19.70 -26.42 -9.13
CA ASP A 660 20.25 -26.54 -7.77
C ASP A 660 19.27 -25.98 -6.70
N ALA A 661 17.96 -25.93 -6.99
CA ALA A 661 16.95 -25.42 -6.07
C ALA A 661 17.32 -24.06 -5.41
N ARG A 662 17.91 -23.15 -6.16
CA ARG A 662 18.33 -21.81 -5.66
C ARG A 662 17.16 -20.86 -5.48
N ASP A 663 16.21 -20.91 -6.43
CA ASP A 663 14.98 -20.12 -6.38
C ASP A 663 13.78 -21.04 -6.51
N THR A 664 12.76 -20.78 -5.70
CA THR A 664 11.45 -21.40 -5.81
C THR A 664 10.41 -20.33 -6.08
N TRP A 665 9.50 -20.64 -6.99
CA TRP A 665 8.49 -19.74 -7.45
C TRP A 665 7.11 -20.38 -7.44
N PHE A 666 6.11 -19.57 -7.20
CA PHE A 666 4.72 -19.92 -7.47
C PHE A 666 3.93 -18.71 -7.98
N VAL A 667 3.11 -18.94 -8.99
CA VAL A 667 2.06 -17.98 -9.36
C VAL A 667 0.72 -18.69 -9.22
N GLY A 668 -0.16 -18.11 -8.41
CA GLY A 668 -1.54 -18.53 -8.23
C GLY A 668 -2.50 -17.52 -8.83
N ILE A 669 -3.62 -17.99 -9.37
CA ILE A 669 -4.69 -17.18 -9.95
C ILE A 669 -6.01 -17.67 -9.36
N ASP A 670 -6.74 -16.78 -8.71
CA ASP A 670 -8.10 -16.97 -8.23
C ASP A 670 -9.11 -16.20 -9.09
N GLY A 671 -10.34 -15.98 -8.61
CA GLY A 671 -11.39 -15.27 -9.36
C GLY A 671 -11.13 -13.78 -9.58
N LYS A 672 -10.16 -13.21 -8.87
CA LYS A 672 -9.89 -11.76 -8.86
C LYS A 672 -8.41 -11.42 -8.95
N ASN A 673 -7.55 -12.19 -8.28
CA ASN A 673 -6.17 -11.85 -8.10
C ASN A 673 -5.22 -12.81 -8.82
N VAL A 674 -4.09 -12.27 -9.27
CA VAL A 674 -2.86 -12.98 -9.58
C VAL A 674 -1.86 -12.73 -8.47
N SER A 675 -1.36 -13.80 -7.86
CA SER A 675 -0.39 -13.73 -6.77
C SER A 675 0.93 -14.34 -7.21
N THR A 676 2.00 -13.57 -7.20
CA THR A 676 3.36 -14.02 -7.55
C THR A 676 4.21 -14.11 -6.30
N ILE A 677 4.76 -15.28 -6.04
CA ILE A 677 5.59 -15.58 -4.87
C ILE A 677 6.96 -16.05 -5.30
N TRP A 678 8.00 -15.49 -4.70
CA TRP A 678 9.37 -15.94 -4.77
C TRP A 678 9.88 -16.31 -3.38
N LEU A 679 10.63 -17.38 -3.29
CA LEU A 679 11.40 -17.79 -2.12
C LEU A 679 12.78 -18.24 -2.56
N GLY A 680 13.79 -17.71 -1.92
CA GLY A 680 15.20 -17.97 -2.25
C GLY A 680 16.13 -17.44 -1.18
N ARG A 681 17.39 -17.18 -1.56
CA ARG A 681 18.43 -16.61 -0.68
C ARG A 681 19.09 -15.44 -1.40
N ASP A 682 19.45 -14.40 -0.65
CA ASP A 682 20.13 -13.23 -1.22
C ASP A 682 21.53 -13.56 -1.78
N ASP A 683 22.21 -14.50 -1.16
CA ASP A 683 23.52 -15.00 -1.58
C ASP A 683 23.47 -16.02 -2.74
N ASN A 684 22.26 -16.24 -3.31
CA ASN A 684 22.02 -17.22 -4.38
C ASN A 684 22.40 -18.68 -4.01
N GLY A 685 22.43 -19.01 -2.71
CA GLY A 685 22.65 -20.36 -2.21
C GLY A 685 21.44 -21.28 -2.44
N GLU A 686 21.66 -22.58 -2.27
CA GLU A 686 20.61 -23.60 -2.38
C GLU A 686 19.56 -23.43 -1.27
N THR A 687 18.26 -23.52 -1.63
CA THR A 687 17.15 -23.49 -0.68
C THR A 687 16.78 -24.85 -0.11
N LYS A 688 17.12 -25.93 -0.80
CA LYS A 688 16.66 -27.33 -0.59
C LYS A 688 15.15 -27.50 -0.76
N LEU A 689 14.49 -26.57 -1.46
CA LEU A 689 13.05 -26.53 -1.69
C LEU A 689 12.74 -26.51 -3.17
N THR A 690 11.54 -26.97 -3.52
CA THR A 690 10.95 -26.82 -4.85
C THR A 690 9.88 -25.77 -4.84
N GLY A 691 9.34 -25.37 -6.02
CA GLY A 691 8.20 -24.47 -6.08
C GLY A 691 6.99 -24.99 -5.31
N ALA A 692 6.80 -26.31 -5.24
CA ALA A 692 5.70 -26.93 -4.50
C ALA A 692 5.93 -26.95 -2.98
N SER A 693 7.16 -27.20 -2.52
CA SER A 693 7.49 -27.27 -1.09
C SER A 693 7.96 -25.93 -0.49
N GLY A 694 8.20 -24.91 -1.31
CA GLY A 694 8.59 -23.57 -0.91
C GLY A 694 7.51 -22.52 -1.20
N ALA A 695 7.60 -21.83 -2.32
CA ALA A 695 6.74 -20.69 -2.65
C ALA A 695 5.22 -21.02 -2.64
N LEU A 696 4.82 -22.24 -3.05
CA LEU A 696 3.43 -22.68 -2.98
C LEU A 696 2.90 -22.70 -1.54
N GLN A 697 3.73 -23.01 -0.54
CA GLN A 697 3.29 -23.06 0.86
C GLN A 697 2.95 -21.65 1.37
N ILE A 698 3.70 -20.63 0.95
CA ILE A 698 3.37 -19.21 1.25
C ILE A 698 2.01 -18.85 0.65
N TYR A 699 1.75 -19.24 -0.62
CA TYR A 699 0.45 -18.99 -1.24
C TYR A 699 -0.68 -19.69 -0.51
N LYS A 700 -0.48 -20.93 -0.08
CA LYS A 700 -1.47 -21.70 0.68
C LYS A 700 -1.80 -21.04 2.03
N ASP A 701 -0.77 -20.56 2.77
CA ASP A 701 -0.97 -19.82 4.01
C ASP A 701 -1.71 -18.50 3.77
N TYR A 702 -1.41 -17.79 2.68
CA TYR A 702 -2.12 -16.58 2.29
C TYR A 702 -3.60 -16.86 2.00
N LEU A 703 -3.93 -17.91 1.24
CA LEU A 703 -5.31 -18.26 0.94
C LEU A 703 -6.14 -18.59 2.19
N ASN A 704 -5.53 -19.17 3.25
CA ASN A 704 -6.19 -19.43 4.52
C ASN A 704 -6.58 -18.15 5.28
N ARG A 705 -6.08 -16.98 4.86
CA ARG A 705 -6.23 -15.72 5.60
C ARG A 705 -7.11 -14.69 4.91
N VAL A 706 -7.44 -14.91 3.63
CA VAL A 706 -8.21 -13.98 2.81
C VAL A 706 -9.46 -14.62 2.25
N VAL A 707 -10.42 -13.78 1.89
CA VAL A 707 -11.59 -14.21 1.12
C VAL A 707 -11.16 -14.45 -0.33
N ILE A 708 -11.46 -15.61 -0.87
CA ILE A 708 -11.05 -16.05 -2.20
C ILE A 708 -12.25 -16.15 -3.11
N GLU A 709 -12.17 -15.54 -4.27
CA GLU A 709 -13.19 -15.70 -5.29
C GLU A 709 -12.91 -16.93 -6.18
N LYS A 710 -13.97 -17.65 -6.56
CA LYS A 710 -13.88 -18.77 -7.49
C LYS A 710 -13.46 -18.30 -8.87
N LEU A 711 -12.43 -18.93 -9.43
CA LEU A 711 -11.98 -18.64 -10.79
C LEU A 711 -13.01 -19.10 -11.82
N LYS A 712 -13.63 -18.14 -12.48
CA LYS A 712 -14.61 -18.35 -13.56
C LYS A 712 -13.99 -17.91 -14.88
N LEU A 713 -13.63 -18.85 -15.73
CA LEU A 713 -13.11 -18.51 -17.05
C LEU A 713 -14.25 -18.09 -17.98
N GLY A 714 -14.25 -16.86 -18.46
CA GLY A 714 -15.19 -16.37 -19.45
C GLY A 714 -14.95 -17.04 -20.80
N GLN A 715 -15.79 -18.05 -21.16
CA GLN A 715 -15.61 -18.85 -22.37
C GLN A 715 -15.86 -18.03 -23.64
N PRO A 716 -14.87 -17.88 -24.53
CA PRO A 716 -15.10 -17.32 -25.88
C PRO A 716 -16.09 -18.18 -26.69
N SER A 717 -16.89 -17.55 -27.53
CA SER A 717 -17.89 -18.25 -28.37
C SER A 717 -17.29 -19.25 -29.34
N THR A 718 -16.06 -19.04 -29.74
CA THR A 718 -15.25 -19.91 -30.61
C THR A 718 -14.65 -21.12 -29.89
N ILE A 719 -14.74 -21.20 -28.56
CA ILE A 719 -14.30 -22.35 -27.78
C ILE A 719 -15.45 -23.34 -27.63
N LYS A 720 -15.23 -24.60 -28.01
CA LYS A 720 -16.16 -25.72 -27.80
C LYS A 720 -15.52 -26.80 -26.95
N TRP A 721 -16.32 -27.47 -26.10
CA TRP A 721 -15.87 -28.61 -25.33
C TRP A 721 -16.01 -29.88 -26.18
N VAL A 722 -14.89 -30.59 -26.35
CA VAL A 722 -14.82 -31.79 -27.21
C VAL A 722 -14.28 -32.96 -26.39
N GLY A 723 -14.89 -34.11 -26.55
CA GLY A 723 -14.52 -35.35 -25.85
C GLY A 723 -13.18 -35.91 -26.35
N ILE A 724 -12.35 -36.39 -25.43
CA ILE A 724 -11.10 -37.13 -25.73
C ILE A 724 -11.01 -38.43 -24.91
N ASN A 725 -10.37 -39.45 -25.47
CA ASN A 725 -10.03 -40.66 -24.75
C ASN A 725 -8.78 -40.47 -23.87
N ALA A 726 -8.38 -41.52 -23.16
CA ALA A 726 -7.18 -41.48 -22.27
C ALA A 726 -5.87 -41.14 -22.99
N TYR A 727 -5.79 -41.46 -24.28
CA TYR A 727 -4.59 -41.19 -25.11
C TYR A 727 -4.63 -39.84 -25.83
N GLY A 728 -5.67 -39.06 -25.60
CA GLY A 728 -5.84 -37.73 -26.20
C GLY A 728 -6.48 -37.73 -27.60
N SER A 729 -6.87 -38.88 -28.13
CA SER A 729 -7.60 -38.94 -29.39
C SER A 729 -9.04 -38.47 -29.23
N TRP A 730 -9.61 -37.87 -30.26
CA TRP A 730 -11.02 -37.40 -30.22
C TRP A 730 -11.99 -38.53 -30.00
N SER A 731 -12.94 -38.33 -29.10
CA SER A 731 -13.93 -39.37 -28.71
C SER A 731 -15.24 -38.72 -28.26
N CYS A 732 -16.25 -38.74 -29.12
CA CYS A 732 -17.52 -38.04 -28.94
C CYS A 732 -18.37 -38.53 -27.77
N GLY A 733 -18.19 -39.74 -27.30
CA GLY A 733 -18.91 -40.33 -26.17
C GLY A 733 -18.12 -40.25 -24.84
N SER A 734 -16.95 -39.62 -24.84
CA SER A 734 -16.10 -39.57 -23.64
C SER A 734 -16.63 -38.56 -22.64
N SER A 735 -16.61 -38.92 -21.35
CA SER A 735 -16.89 -38.02 -20.22
C SER A 735 -15.73 -37.01 -19.99
N ARG A 736 -14.53 -37.33 -20.47
CA ARG A 736 -13.40 -36.41 -20.44
C ARG A 736 -13.47 -35.47 -21.61
N THR A 737 -13.71 -34.16 -21.34
CA THR A 737 -13.79 -33.10 -22.34
C THR A 737 -12.68 -32.08 -22.12
N ILE A 738 -12.26 -31.43 -23.20
CA ILE A 738 -11.30 -30.32 -23.20
C ILE A 738 -11.84 -29.14 -24.03
N PRO A 739 -11.49 -27.88 -23.70
CA PRO A 739 -11.84 -26.74 -24.53
C PRO A 739 -10.95 -26.66 -25.77
N VAL A 740 -11.58 -26.53 -26.91
CA VAL A 740 -10.92 -26.49 -28.23
C VAL A 740 -11.32 -25.21 -28.96
N TRP A 741 -10.35 -24.48 -29.47
CA TRP A 741 -10.57 -23.32 -30.33
C TRP A 741 -10.94 -23.80 -31.74
N ILE A 742 -12.16 -23.49 -32.19
CA ILE A 742 -12.67 -23.84 -33.50
C ILE A 742 -12.64 -22.59 -34.36
N ASN A 743 -11.76 -22.55 -35.33
CA ASN A 743 -11.56 -21.44 -36.25
C ASN A 743 -12.18 -21.69 -37.65
N LYS A 744 -12.67 -22.90 -37.89
CA LYS A 744 -13.36 -23.36 -39.12
C LYS A 744 -14.40 -24.39 -38.70
N ASP A 745 -15.32 -24.73 -39.59
CA ASP A 745 -16.33 -25.82 -39.42
C ASP A 745 -15.65 -27.20 -39.37
N GLN A 746 -14.92 -27.47 -38.30
CA GLN A 746 -14.25 -28.75 -38.05
C GLN A 746 -15.18 -29.63 -37.25
N ASN A 747 -15.55 -30.77 -37.84
CA ASN A 747 -16.26 -31.84 -37.12
C ASN A 747 -15.24 -32.77 -36.44
N PHE A 748 -14.96 -32.58 -35.16
CA PHE A 748 -14.04 -33.41 -34.39
C PHE A 748 -14.61 -34.81 -34.08
N CYS A 749 -15.86 -35.02 -34.39
CA CYS A 749 -16.59 -36.26 -34.17
C CYS A 749 -16.85 -37.05 -35.46
N ALA A 750 -16.18 -36.72 -36.57
CA ALA A 750 -16.28 -37.54 -37.78
C ALA A 750 -15.80 -38.98 -37.50
N SER A 751 -16.67 -39.94 -37.77
CA SER A 751 -16.47 -41.39 -37.65
C SER A 751 -15.07 -41.82 -38.11
N ALA A 752 -14.48 -42.78 -37.39
CA ALA A 752 -13.33 -43.52 -37.87
C ALA A 752 -13.55 -43.92 -39.37
N PRO A 753 -12.54 -43.84 -40.22
CA PRO A 753 -12.70 -44.27 -41.60
C PRO A 753 -13.19 -45.70 -41.57
N THR A 754 -14.36 -45.94 -42.15
CA THR A 754 -14.85 -47.27 -42.50
C THR A 754 -13.78 -47.93 -43.39
N THR A 755 -13.09 -48.88 -42.82
CA THR A 755 -12.19 -49.78 -43.56
C THR A 755 -13.02 -50.45 -44.62
N SER A 756 -12.86 -50.12 -45.88
CA SER A 756 -13.40 -50.85 -47.03
C SER A 756 -12.99 -52.31 -46.91
N THR A 757 -13.94 -53.18 -46.81
CA THR A 757 -13.78 -54.62 -46.87
C THR A 757 -13.08 -54.98 -48.21
N ALA A 758 -11.81 -55.26 -48.17
CA ALA A 758 -11.14 -55.99 -49.22
C ALA A 758 -11.26 -57.50 -48.86
N THR A 759 -12.02 -58.20 -49.66
CA THR A 759 -12.18 -59.65 -49.67
C THR A 759 -10.78 -60.30 -49.71
N ALA A 760 -10.44 -61.04 -48.70
CA ALA A 760 -9.26 -61.96 -48.69
C ALA A 760 -9.72 -63.36 -48.39
N THR A 761 -9.44 -64.21 -49.39
CA THR A 761 -9.64 -65.64 -49.48
C THR A 761 -8.98 -66.39 -48.34
N ALA A 762 -9.66 -67.47 -47.90
CA ALA A 762 -9.22 -68.37 -46.85
C ALA A 762 -7.88 -69.10 -47.15
N ALA A 763 -7.04 -69.26 -46.19
CA ALA A 763 -6.09 -70.37 -46.08
C ALA A 763 -6.00 -70.80 -44.64
N GLN A 764 -6.27 -72.08 -44.44
CA GLN A 764 -6.28 -72.83 -43.18
C GLN A 764 -4.86 -73.12 -42.63
N THR A 765 -4.84 -73.52 -41.37
CA THR A 765 -3.90 -74.36 -40.61
C THR A 765 -2.77 -73.61 -39.90
N THR A 766 -2.61 -73.67 -38.60
CA THR A 766 -2.37 -74.80 -37.67
C THR A 766 -2.29 -74.25 -36.21
N GLN A 767 -2.75 -75.09 -35.29
CA GLN A 767 -2.66 -74.91 -33.82
C GLN A 767 -1.22 -75.13 -33.31
N SER A 768 -0.86 -74.38 -32.24
CA SER A 768 -0.21 -74.82 -30.98
C SER A 768 0.71 -73.72 -30.40
N PRO A 769 1.06 -73.68 -29.10
CA PRO A 769 0.24 -73.63 -27.92
C PRO A 769 0.50 -72.36 -27.07
N GLN A 770 -0.36 -72.10 -26.09
CA GLN A 770 -0.23 -71.05 -25.08
C GLN A 770 1.02 -71.22 -24.22
N PRO A 771 1.65 -70.16 -23.77
CA PRO A 771 2.32 -70.15 -22.49
C PRO A 771 1.58 -69.25 -21.48
N GLU A 772 1.66 -69.70 -20.23
CA GLU A 772 1.06 -69.17 -19.01
C GLU A 772 1.31 -67.71 -18.74
N GLN A 773 0.30 -67.07 -18.10
CA GLN A 773 0.41 -65.76 -17.51
C GLN A 773 1.25 -65.80 -16.24
N PRO A 774 2.18 -64.84 -15.99
CA PRO A 774 2.60 -64.51 -14.66
C PRO A 774 1.69 -63.42 -14.04
N GLU A 775 1.41 -63.58 -12.76
CA GLU A 775 0.67 -62.71 -11.88
C GLU A 775 1.09 -61.23 -11.95
N SER A 776 0.04 -60.38 -11.89
CA SER A 776 0.17 -58.93 -11.85
C SER A 776 0.80 -58.45 -10.54
N ALA A 777 2.04 -57.98 -10.57
CA ALA A 777 2.61 -57.14 -9.54
C ALA A 777 1.98 -55.71 -9.64
N LYS A 778 1.30 -55.30 -8.59
CA LYS A 778 0.80 -53.93 -8.42
C LYS A 778 2.02 -52.98 -8.46
N GLN A 779 2.08 -52.16 -9.48
CA GLN A 779 3.00 -51.00 -9.51
C GLN A 779 2.39 -49.87 -8.68
N GLU A 780 2.91 -49.67 -7.47
CA GLU A 780 2.70 -48.48 -6.69
C GLU A 780 3.33 -47.25 -7.42
N SER A 781 2.60 -46.18 -7.53
CA SER A 781 3.09 -44.96 -8.17
C SER A 781 4.15 -44.29 -7.30
N VAL A 782 5.18 -43.71 -7.91
CA VAL A 782 6.26 -42.99 -7.21
C VAL A 782 5.76 -41.86 -6.31
N TRP A 783 4.50 -41.49 -6.44
CA TRP A 783 3.84 -40.45 -5.65
C TRP A 783 3.35 -40.93 -4.27
N ASP A 784 3.12 -42.22 -4.09
CA ASP A 784 2.66 -42.82 -2.83
C ASP A 784 3.81 -43.00 -1.82
N VAL A 785 5.06 -42.90 -2.27
CA VAL A 785 6.26 -43.06 -1.42
C VAL A 785 6.62 -41.75 -0.67
N LEU A 786 6.11 -40.61 -1.10
CA LEU A 786 6.42 -39.32 -0.46
C LEU A 786 5.46 -38.94 0.68
N ASP A 787 4.30 -39.59 0.75
CA ASP A 787 3.27 -39.29 1.78
C ASP A 787 3.29 -40.25 2.99
N ASN A 788 4.10 -41.35 2.93
CA ASN A 788 4.22 -42.31 4.03
C ASN A 788 5.58 -42.16 4.75
N LYS A 789 5.66 -41.20 5.68
CA LYS A 789 6.57 -41.30 6.83
C LYS A 789 5.73 -41.46 8.07
N ALA A 790 5.89 -42.64 8.70
CA ALA A 790 5.33 -43.00 9.99
C ALA A 790 5.71 -42.02 11.11
N PRO A 791 4.88 -41.87 12.14
CA PRO A 791 5.17 -40.98 13.25
C PRO A 791 6.40 -41.47 14.04
N VAL A 792 7.27 -40.56 14.36
CA VAL A 792 8.41 -40.76 15.26
C VAL A 792 7.87 -40.87 16.68
N GLU A 793 8.15 -41.96 17.33
CA GLU A 793 7.93 -42.21 18.75
C GLU A 793 8.60 -41.15 19.63
N GLU A 794 7.82 -40.56 20.51
CA GLU A 794 8.26 -39.67 21.58
C GLU A 794 9.16 -40.44 22.56
N ALA A 795 10.43 -40.14 22.63
CA ALA A 795 11.29 -40.59 23.73
C ALA A 795 11.25 -39.55 24.86
N ALA A 796 10.81 -39.92 26.03
CA ALA A 796 10.78 -39.15 27.23
C ALA A 796 12.19 -38.75 27.73
N PRO A 797 12.33 -37.57 28.39
CA PRO A 797 13.63 -37.13 28.92
C PRO A 797 13.98 -37.87 30.21
N ALA A 798 15.19 -38.39 30.26
CA ALA A 798 15.84 -38.79 31.48
C ALA A 798 16.65 -37.64 32.06
N GLN A 799 16.38 -37.28 33.28
CA GLN A 799 17.00 -36.48 34.34
C GLN A 799 18.12 -35.47 33.98
#